data_c97ea75c538858ad0dc46ffd89d51ad0
#
_entry.id   c97ea75c538858ad0dc46ffd89d51ad0
#
_cell.length_a   1.000
_cell.length_b   1.000
_cell.length_c   1.000
_cell.angle_alpha   90.00
_cell.angle_beta   90.00
_cell.angle_gamma   90.00
#
_symmetry.space_group_name_H-M   'P 1'
#
loop_
_entity.id
_entity.type
_entity.pdbx_description
1 polymer ?
#
loop_
_entity_poly.entity_id
_entity_poly.type
_entity_poly.pdbx_seq_one_letter_code
_entity_poly.pdbx_strand_id
1 'polypeptide(L)'
;MNNKTENLQRFAINLCERAQQGKLDPVIGRDDEIRRVLQILSRRTKNNPILIGEPGVGKTAIVEGLAHRIIRGDVPENLKRKQIYSLDMGALIAGAKYQGEFEERLKGVITEVTNAAGEIILFIDEIHTLVGAGKSSGAMDAANILKPALARGELRAVGATTLDEYQKYFETDKALERRFQMVMVDEPDEAATISILRGLKERYETHHKVRIKDDALIAAVTLSTRYITDRFLPDKAIDLVDEAAAKLRLEVDSKPEELDILNRQIMQLQIEREAIKREHDKAKLATIEEQLSKLQAEAKDMNARWEQEKGYVATIQNEKAHIEQMKREAEIAEREGNYGKVAEIRYGRLQQAEANIKAAQEALHAMQGESLIKEEVDEDDIAEVVARWTGIPVTKMMQSEREKLLHLEEELHKRVVGQDEAIQAVSDAIRRSRAGLQDPKRPIGSFIFLGTTGVGKTELAKALAEYLFDDENMMTRIDMSEYQEKFAATRLIGAPPGYVGYDEGGQLTEAIRRKPYSVVLFDEIEKAHPDVFNVLLQVLDDGRLTDNKGRTVNFKNTLIIFTSNLGSQLIRENEEKGIDHEKTSMQVMELLKQTIRPEFLNRIDETIMFTPLNEQQIRDIVGLQIEGVHKMLLQSGVDLRITDDAIDYIAHEGYDPQFGARPVKRALQRLVLNELSKAIIAGKVNHQQPVIVELRNGELQFKN
;
A
#
# COMPACT_ATOMS: atom_id res chain seq x y z
N MET A 1 13.91 12.25 51.13
CA MET A 1 14.73 11.88 49.94
C MET A 1 14.12 12.32 48.61
N ASN A 2 13.16 13.30 48.63
CA ASN A 2 12.34 13.62 47.43
C ASN A 2 12.77 14.81 46.57
N ASN A 3 13.95 15.40 46.75
CA ASN A 3 14.34 16.60 46.00
C ASN A 3 15.52 16.39 45.01
N LYS A 4 15.94 15.14 44.73
CA LYS A 4 17.13 14.90 43.87
C LYS A 4 16.87 14.56 42.42
N THR A 5 15.62 14.35 42.00
CA THR A 5 15.23 13.91 40.65
C THR A 5 13.95 14.54 40.13
N GLU A 6 13.68 15.79 40.50
CA GLU A 6 12.44 16.50 40.14
C GLU A 6 12.35 16.78 38.62
N ASN A 7 13.45 17.21 38.01
CA ASN A 7 13.48 17.45 36.56
C ASN A 7 13.40 16.16 35.76
N LEU A 8 14.07 15.07 36.24
CA LEU A 8 13.98 13.77 35.58
C LEU A 8 12.53 13.23 35.63
N GLN A 9 11.84 13.36 36.75
CA GLN A 9 10.43 12.92 36.88
C GLN A 9 9.49 13.73 35.97
N ARG A 10 9.83 15.00 35.73
CA ARG A 10 9.00 15.90 34.91
C ARG A 10 9.26 15.81 33.42
N PHE A 11 10.50 15.55 33.02
CA PHE A 11 10.96 15.65 31.62
C PHE A 11 11.53 14.34 31.07
N ALA A 12 11.49 13.26 31.82
CA ALA A 12 11.95 11.97 31.36
C ALA A 12 11.10 10.81 31.91
N ILE A 13 11.04 9.72 31.18
CA ILE A 13 10.26 8.54 31.51
C ILE A 13 11.21 7.44 31.98
N ASN A 14 11.00 6.87 33.17
CA ASN A 14 11.77 5.73 33.65
C ASN A 14 11.34 4.43 32.95
N LEU A 15 12.15 3.95 32.00
CA LEU A 15 11.88 2.72 31.25
C LEU A 15 11.97 1.47 32.15
N CYS A 16 12.88 1.44 33.12
CA CYS A 16 13.02 0.31 34.03
C CYS A 16 11.77 0.16 34.93
N GLU A 17 11.20 1.25 35.41
CA GLU A 17 9.97 1.22 36.16
C GLU A 17 8.78 0.77 35.30
N ARG A 18 8.69 1.25 34.05
CA ARG A 18 7.67 0.80 33.09
C ARG A 18 7.81 -0.70 32.80
N ALA A 19 9.05 -1.20 32.62
CA ALA A 19 9.32 -2.62 32.43
C ALA A 19 8.85 -3.45 33.65
N GLN A 20 9.11 -2.97 34.86
CA GLN A 20 8.67 -3.63 36.10
C GLN A 20 7.14 -3.66 36.23
N GLN A 21 6.47 -2.62 35.76
CA GLN A 21 5.01 -2.53 35.71
C GLN A 21 4.36 -3.32 34.56
N GLY A 22 5.16 -3.96 33.69
CA GLY A 22 4.67 -4.70 32.53
C GLY A 22 4.07 -3.81 31.42
N LYS A 23 4.43 -2.52 31.41
CA LYS A 23 3.90 -1.53 30.43
C LYS A 23 4.72 -1.40 29.17
N LEU A 24 5.89 -2.03 29.09
CA LEU A 24 6.72 -2.08 27.89
C LEU A 24 6.44 -3.35 27.10
N ASP A 25 6.52 -3.23 25.78
CA ASP A 25 6.33 -4.35 24.88
C ASP A 25 7.50 -5.36 24.94
N PRO A 26 7.26 -6.66 24.69
CA PRO A 26 8.31 -7.63 24.58
C PRO A 26 9.18 -7.33 23.36
N VAL A 27 10.49 -7.35 23.53
CA VAL A 27 11.44 -7.13 22.44
C VAL A 27 11.96 -8.47 21.93
N ILE A 28 11.79 -8.68 20.64
CA ILE A 28 12.09 -9.94 19.95
C ILE A 28 13.04 -9.68 18.81
N GLY A 29 14.03 -10.57 18.62
CA GLY A 29 14.91 -10.55 17.45
C GLY A 29 15.94 -9.42 17.42
N ARG A 30 16.25 -8.79 18.59
CA ARG A 30 17.24 -7.70 18.71
C ARG A 30 18.36 -8.02 19.71
N ASP A 31 18.62 -9.30 19.90
CA ASP A 31 19.60 -9.77 20.90
C ASP A 31 21.03 -9.32 20.62
N ASP A 32 21.43 -9.28 19.37
CA ASP A 32 22.80 -8.90 18.98
C ASP A 32 23.03 -7.40 19.15
N GLU A 33 22.08 -6.57 18.77
CA GLU A 33 22.14 -5.12 18.97
C GLU A 33 22.13 -4.79 20.46
N ILE A 34 21.26 -5.41 21.26
CA ILE A 34 21.21 -5.21 22.72
C ILE A 34 22.54 -5.66 23.34
N ARG A 35 23.08 -6.79 22.94
CA ARG A 35 24.41 -7.27 23.41
C ARG A 35 25.51 -6.28 23.05
N ARG A 36 25.46 -5.70 21.84
CA ARG A 36 26.43 -4.70 21.40
C ARG A 36 26.30 -3.41 22.22
N VAL A 37 25.10 -2.95 22.50
CA VAL A 37 24.84 -1.79 23.38
C VAL A 37 25.39 -2.04 24.79
N LEU A 38 25.14 -3.22 25.39
CA LEU A 38 25.72 -3.64 26.69
C LEU A 38 27.24 -3.61 26.71
N GLN A 39 27.89 -4.14 25.65
CA GLN A 39 29.36 -4.11 25.52
C GLN A 39 29.87 -2.67 25.50
N ILE A 40 29.24 -1.78 24.75
CA ILE A 40 29.64 -0.36 24.64
C ILE A 40 29.49 0.34 25.98
N LEU A 41 28.31 0.18 26.64
CA LEU A 41 28.05 0.77 27.96
C LEU A 41 29.03 0.31 29.05
N SER A 42 29.63 -0.88 28.90
CA SER A 42 30.60 -1.43 29.82
C SER A 42 32.04 -0.95 29.55
N ARG A 43 32.29 -0.22 28.46
CA ARG A 43 33.67 0.28 28.13
C ARG A 43 34.08 1.42 29.03
N ARG A 44 35.38 1.61 29.14
CA ARG A 44 36.01 2.71 29.91
C ARG A 44 35.90 4.05 29.17
N THR A 45 36.02 4.03 27.84
CA THR A 45 35.98 5.19 26.95
C THR A 45 35.08 4.87 25.76
N LYS A 46 34.51 5.87 25.08
CA LYS A 46 33.52 5.69 24.01
C LYS A 46 32.38 4.75 24.44
N ASN A 47 31.86 5.03 25.61
CA ASN A 47 30.89 4.19 26.32
C ASN A 47 29.42 4.67 26.09
N ASN A 48 29.19 5.56 25.15
CA ASN A 48 27.86 6.02 24.76
C ASN A 48 27.51 5.39 23.39
N PRO A 49 26.60 4.43 23.31
CA PRO A 49 26.13 3.90 22.04
C PRO A 49 25.22 4.91 21.35
N ILE A 50 25.30 4.96 20.02
CA ILE A 50 24.34 5.65 19.17
C ILE A 50 23.75 4.64 18.18
N LEU A 51 22.42 4.45 18.25
CA LEU A 51 21.66 3.57 17.39
C LEU A 51 21.38 4.30 16.07
N ILE A 52 21.83 3.75 14.97
CA ILE A 52 21.69 4.35 13.64
C ILE A 52 20.88 3.42 12.76
N GLY A 53 19.81 3.91 12.21
CA GLY A 53 18.93 3.15 11.31
C GLY A 53 17.76 4.00 10.83
N GLU A 54 17.07 3.48 9.84
CA GLU A 54 15.90 4.15 9.27
C GLU A 54 14.77 4.31 10.29
N PRO A 55 13.82 5.25 10.08
CA PRO A 55 12.63 5.37 10.91
C PRO A 55 11.82 4.07 10.90
N GLY A 56 11.31 3.65 12.07
CA GLY A 56 10.46 2.47 12.16
C GLY A 56 11.16 1.12 12.24
N VAL A 57 12.52 1.06 12.18
CA VAL A 57 13.26 -0.22 12.31
C VAL A 57 13.34 -0.76 13.75
N GLY A 58 12.84 -0.03 14.75
CA GLY A 58 12.80 -0.50 16.13
C GLY A 58 13.97 -0.07 17.00
N LYS A 59 14.59 1.09 16.76
CA LYS A 59 15.69 1.65 17.61
C LYS A 59 15.27 1.80 19.06
N THR A 60 14.10 2.34 19.32
CA THR A 60 13.56 2.54 20.69
C THR A 60 13.32 1.21 21.40
N ALA A 61 12.83 0.19 20.67
CA ALA A 61 12.60 -1.15 21.20
C ALA A 61 13.89 -1.80 21.74
N ILE A 62 15.05 -1.53 21.14
CA ILE A 62 16.35 -2.02 21.62
C ILE A 62 16.65 -1.51 23.06
N VAL A 63 16.32 -0.25 23.32
CA VAL A 63 16.51 0.38 24.64
C VAL A 63 15.49 -0.13 25.66
N GLU A 64 14.28 -0.39 25.24
CA GLU A 64 13.26 -1.05 26.05
C GLU A 64 13.66 -2.48 26.41
N GLY A 65 14.20 -3.22 25.43
CA GLY A 65 14.78 -4.55 25.65
C GLY A 65 15.95 -4.53 26.63
N LEU A 66 16.78 -3.49 26.58
CA LEU A 66 17.85 -3.29 27.55
C LEU A 66 17.28 -3.06 28.96
N ALA A 67 16.20 -2.27 29.11
CA ALA A 67 15.51 -2.06 30.38
C ALA A 67 14.94 -3.38 30.94
N HIS A 68 14.33 -4.22 30.08
CA HIS A 68 13.87 -5.55 30.48
C HIS A 68 15.00 -6.45 31.02
N ARG A 69 16.16 -6.47 30.33
CA ARG A 69 17.33 -7.26 30.77
C ARG A 69 17.91 -6.76 32.08
N ILE A 70 17.95 -5.44 32.32
CA ILE A 70 18.39 -4.86 33.59
C ILE A 70 17.49 -5.33 34.73
N ILE A 71 16.17 -5.26 34.57
CA ILE A 71 15.20 -5.68 35.60
C ILE A 71 15.28 -7.18 35.90
N ARG A 72 15.53 -8.01 34.85
CA ARG A 72 15.71 -9.46 35.02
C ARG A 72 17.09 -9.83 35.60
N GLY A 73 18.03 -8.87 35.68
CA GLY A 73 19.39 -9.11 36.11
C GLY A 73 20.27 -9.80 35.06
N ASP A 74 19.81 -9.91 33.81
CA ASP A 74 20.52 -10.52 32.68
C ASP A 74 21.44 -9.49 31.99
N VAL A 75 22.27 -8.86 32.78
CA VAL A 75 23.27 -7.85 32.36
C VAL A 75 24.54 -7.99 33.18
N PRO A 76 25.69 -7.49 32.68
CA PRO A 76 26.94 -7.44 33.46
C PRO A 76 26.74 -6.75 34.83
N GLU A 77 27.53 -7.16 35.83
CA GLU A 77 27.39 -6.72 37.22
C GLU A 77 27.37 -5.21 37.38
N ASN A 78 28.18 -4.50 36.58
CA ASN A 78 28.28 -3.04 36.58
C ASN A 78 27.02 -2.32 36.02
N LEU A 79 26.07 -3.05 35.43
CA LEU A 79 24.84 -2.50 34.86
C LEU A 79 23.59 -2.90 35.64
N LYS A 80 23.63 -3.87 36.55
CA LYS A 80 22.48 -4.42 37.30
C LYS A 80 21.70 -3.37 38.12
N ARG A 81 22.38 -2.30 38.59
CA ARG A 81 21.77 -1.26 39.42
C ARG A 81 21.43 0.00 38.66
N LYS A 82 21.63 -0.01 37.34
CA LYS A 82 21.37 1.18 36.51
C LYS A 82 19.91 1.31 36.16
N GLN A 83 19.48 2.55 35.98
CA GLN A 83 18.15 2.90 35.50
C GLN A 83 18.26 3.63 34.18
N ILE A 84 17.34 3.35 33.27
CA ILE A 84 17.25 4.00 31.98
C ILE A 84 16.11 5.00 32.01
N TYR A 85 16.42 6.26 31.69
CA TYR A 85 15.44 7.32 31.53
C TYR A 85 15.41 7.76 30.07
N SER A 86 14.23 7.71 29.47
CA SER A 86 13.97 8.25 28.12
C SER A 86 13.62 9.73 28.23
N LEU A 87 14.40 10.60 27.61
CA LEU A 87 14.18 12.02 27.60
C LEU A 87 12.96 12.37 26.73
N ASP A 88 12.00 13.10 27.30
CA ASP A 88 10.82 13.57 26.59
C ASP A 88 11.08 14.97 26.01
N MET A 89 11.41 15.02 24.72
CA MET A 89 11.66 16.28 24.02
C MET A 89 10.41 17.15 23.93
N GLY A 90 9.24 16.55 23.83
CA GLY A 90 7.96 17.25 23.81
C GLY A 90 7.71 18.00 25.13
N ALA A 91 7.91 17.31 26.27
CA ALA A 91 7.77 17.88 27.58
C ALA A 91 8.78 19.01 27.88
N LEU A 92 10.00 18.88 27.36
CA LEU A 92 11.03 19.92 27.49
C LEU A 92 10.67 21.22 26.76
N ILE A 93 10.05 21.11 25.58
CA ILE A 93 9.68 22.23 24.71
C ILE A 93 8.31 22.82 25.09
N ALA A 94 7.38 21.97 25.54
CA ALA A 94 6.01 22.39 25.82
C ALA A 94 5.97 23.51 26.88
N GLY A 95 5.33 24.65 26.52
CA GLY A 95 5.16 25.79 27.39
C GLY A 95 6.44 26.64 27.66
N ALA A 96 7.56 26.34 27.01
CA ALA A 96 8.74 27.20 27.05
C ALA A 96 8.49 28.45 26.20
N LYS A 97 8.25 29.58 26.85
CA LYS A 97 7.98 30.87 26.15
C LYS A 97 9.27 31.54 25.60
N TYR A 98 10.41 31.17 26.16
CA TYR A 98 11.71 31.73 25.79
C TYR A 98 12.75 30.59 25.68
N GLN A 99 13.72 30.76 24.82
CA GLN A 99 14.83 29.83 24.57
C GLN A 99 15.57 29.43 25.86
N GLY A 100 15.77 30.36 26.79
CA GLY A 100 16.44 30.09 28.06
C GLY A 100 15.73 29.09 28.98
N GLU A 101 14.40 28.96 28.92
CA GLU A 101 13.64 28.00 29.75
C GLU A 101 13.91 26.56 29.32
N PHE A 102 14.01 26.29 28.02
CA PHE A 102 14.40 24.97 27.50
C PHE A 102 15.80 24.58 27.95
N GLU A 103 16.76 25.51 27.77
CA GLU A 103 18.15 25.28 28.19
C GLU A 103 18.27 25.03 29.68
N GLU A 104 17.52 25.76 30.52
CA GLU A 104 17.49 25.59 31.97
C GLU A 104 16.92 24.21 32.36
N ARG A 105 15.81 23.78 31.72
CA ARG A 105 15.19 22.45 31.95
C ARG A 105 16.16 21.34 31.55
N LEU A 106 16.75 21.39 30.37
CA LEU A 106 17.74 20.41 29.90
C LEU A 106 18.95 20.37 30.82
N LYS A 107 19.47 21.54 31.22
CA LYS A 107 20.60 21.62 32.17
C LYS A 107 20.23 21.04 33.54
N GLY A 108 18.99 21.22 33.99
CA GLY A 108 18.47 20.60 35.21
C GLY A 108 18.50 19.07 35.13
N VAL A 109 17.95 18.49 34.04
CA VAL A 109 18.00 17.05 33.80
C VAL A 109 19.43 16.51 33.76
N ILE A 110 20.32 17.15 33.02
CA ILE A 110 21.73 16.72 32.93
C ILE A 110 22.43 16.78 34.26
N THR A 111 22.19 17.82 35.06
CA THR A 111 22.75 17.96 36.41
C THR A 111 22.28 16.86 37.33
N GLU A 112 21.01 16.47 37.27
CA GLU A 112 20.46 15.36 38.06
C GLU A 112 21.06 14.01 37.65
N VAL A 113 21.23 13.76 36.33
CA VAL A 113 21.87 12.55 35.81
C VAL A 113 23.34 12.46 36.22
N THR A 114 24.08 13.57 36.14
CA THR A 114 25.50 13.60 36.54
C THR A 114 25.66 13.40 38.03
N ASN A 115 24.79 14.00 38.85
CA ASN A 115 24.80 13.83 40.32
C ASN A 115 24.44 12.39 40.78
N ALA A 116 23.81 11.60 39.91
CA ALA A 116 23.51 10.18 40.16
C ALA A 116 24.77 9.30 40.01
N ALA A 117 25.94 9.88 39.81
CA ALA A 117 27.25 9.17 39.77
C ALA A 117 27.27 7.95 38.82
N GLY A 118 26.57 8.09 37.68
CA GLY A 118 26.53 7.07 36.64
C GLY A 118 25.54 5.92 36.88
N GLU A 119 24.64 6.03 37.84
CA GLU A 119 23.56 5.06 38.05
C GLU A 119 22.44 5.23 37.01
N ILE A 120 22.35 6.39 36.36
CA ILE A 120 21.36 6.70 35.34
C ILE A 120 21.99 6.68 33.96
N ILE A 121 21.30 6.03 33.01
CA ILE A 121 21.59 6.05 31.58
C ILE A 121 20.45 6.86 30.93
N LEU A 122 20.79 7.94 30.22
CA LEU A 122 19.82 8.78 29.54
C LEU A 122 19.65 8.30 28.10
N PHE A 123 18.45 7.89 27.72
CA PHE A 123 18.09 7.61 26.34
C PHE A 123 17.56 8.88 25.68
N ILE A 124 18.10 9.21 24.53
CA ILE A 124 17.72 10.38 23.75
C ILE A 124 17.36 9.91 22.35
N ASP A 125 16.05 9.84 22.09
CA ASP A 125 15.58 9.57 20.75
C ASP A 125 15.73 10.83 19.88
N GLU A 126 15.94 10.65 18.58
CA GLU A 126 16.22 11.75 17.64
C GLU A 126 17.30 12.72 18.18
N ILE A 127 18.40 12.20 18.71
CA ILE A 127 19.44 12.98 19.38
C ILE A 127 20.01 14.11 18.49
N HIS A 128 19.87 13.99 17.17
CA HIS A 128 20.25 15.03 16.20
C HIS A 128 19.51 16.34 16.41
N THR A 129 18.29 16.31 16.95
CA THR A 129 17.49 17.50 17.25
C THR A 129 18.16 18.40 18.29
N LEU A 130 18.87 17.79 19.24
CA LEU A 130 19.66 18.52 20.24
C LEU A 130 21.01 19.03 19.74
N VAL A 131 21.57 18.36 18.72
CA VAL A 131 22.91 18.67 18.18
C VAL A 131 22.82 19.62 16.99
N GLY A 132 21.76 19.52 16.18
CA GLY A 132 21.59 20.28 14.94
C GLY A 132 20.96 21.64 15.06
N ALA A 133 20.36 21.96 16.18
CA ALA A 133 19.59 23.19 16.41
C ALA A 133 20.41 24.51 16.35
N GLY A 134 21.73 24.45 16.31
CA GLY A 134 22.59 25.63 16.35
C GLY A 134 22.96 26.32 15.02
N LYS A 135 22.49 25.80 13.86
CA LYS A 135 22.90 26.34 12.53
C LYS A 135 21.93 27.31 11.85
N SER A 136 20.70 27.45 12.33
CA SER A 136 19.76 28.48 11.88
C SER A 136 19.67 29.62 12.90
N SER A 137 19.69 30.87 12.45
CA SER A 137 19.66 32.04 13.29
C SER A 137 18.50 32.01 14.30
N GLY A 138 18.83 31.75 15.58
CA GLY A 138 17.88 31.72 16.69
C GLY A 138 17.55 30.32 17.24
N ALA A 139 18.20 29.25 16.78
CA ALA A 139 17.93 27.90 17.23
C ALA A 139 18.88 27.45 18.37
N MET A 140 18.33 26.65 19.26
CA MET A 140 18.88 26.17 20.52
C MET A 140 20.21 25.41 20.37
N ASP A 141 21.24 25.84 21.09
CA ASP A 141 22.54 25.18 21.14
C ASP A 141 22.60 24.19 22.34
N ALA A 142 21.70 23.24 22.37
CA ALA A 142 21.65 22.17 23.37
C ALA A 142 22.94 21.30 23.34
N ALA A 143 23.62 21.26 22.19
CA ALA A 143 24.90 20.56 22.06
C ALA A 143 25.96 21.10 23.02
N ASN A 144 26.00 22.41 23.26
CA ASN A 144 26.97 23.01 24.18
C ASN A 144 26.70 22.68 25.64
N ILE A 145 25.48 22.25 25.97
CA ILE A 145 25.15 21.78 27.32
C ILE A 145 25.55 20.31 27.50
N LEU A 146 25.37 19.47 26.47
CA LEU A 146 25.68 18.05 26.48
C LEU A 146 27.20 17.76 26.40
N LYS A 147 27.91 18.48 25.52
CA LYS A 147 29.34 18.25 25.23
C LYS A 147 30.23 18.24 26.47
N PRO A 148 30.15 19.16 27.43
CA PRO A 148 31.00 19.13 28.63
C PRO A 148 30.78 17.90 29.50
N ALA A 149 29.52 17.50 29.73
CA ALA A 149 29.17 16.34 30.53
C ALA A 149 29.61 15.01 29.87
N LEU A 150 29.44 14.90 28.54
CA LEU A 150 29.94 13.79 27.74
C LEU A 150 31.46 13.77 27.70
N ALA A 151 32.11 14.94 27.62
CA ALA A 151 33.58 15.03 27.56
C ALA A 151 34.24 14.57 28.83
N ARG A 152 33.65 14.87 29.98
CA ARG A 152 34.14 14.44 31.31
C ARG A 152 33.79 12.98 31.65
N GLY A 153 32.92 12.34 30.83
CA GLY A 153 32.43 10.98 31.09
C GLY A 153 31.41 10.91 32.27
N GLU A 154 30.87 12.05 32.68
CA GLU A 154 29.90 12.18 33.76
C GLU A 154 28.47 11.80 33.29
N LEU A 155 28.17 11.99 32.00
CA LEU A 155 26.92 11.60 31.39
C LEU A 155 27.07 10.28 30.62
N ARG A 156 26.22 9.33 30.91
CA ARG A 156 26.01 8.11 30.11
C ARG A 156 24.73 8.25 29.32
N ALA A 157 24.85 8.17 28.00
CA ALA A 157 23.73 8.35 27.10
C ALA A 157 23.67 7.24 26.04
N VAL A 158 22.48 6.86 25.65
CA VAL A 158 22.17 6.10 24.44
C VAL A 158 21.44 7.04 23.49
N GLY A 159 21.98 7.29 22.30
CA GLY A 159 21.33 8.11 21.29
C GLY A 159 20.66 7.23 20.24
N ALA A 160 19.63 7.76 19.57
CA ALA A 160 19.06 7.17 18.37
C ALA A 160 18.92 8.25 17.29
N THR A 161 19.23 7.89 16.03
CA THR A 161 19.15 8.80 14.88
C THR A 161 19.14 8.02 13.55
N THR A 162 18.94 8.70 12.42
CA THR A 162 19.12 8.11 11.09
C THR A 162 20.57 8.24 10.61
N LEU A 163 20.93 7.53 9.55
CA LEU A 163 22.28 7.58 8.98
C LEU A 163 22.61 8.99 8.42
N ASP A 164 21.68 9.56 7.69
CA ASP A 164 21.84 10.90 7.09
C ASP A 164 22.05 11.97 8.16
N GLU A 165 21.28 11.91 9.24
CA GLU A 165 21.39 12.85 10.35
C GLU A 165 22.67 12.64 11.16
N TYR A 166 23.11 11.38 11.31
CA TYR A 166 24.39 11.07 11.93
C TYR A 166 25.55 11.68 11.13
N GLN A 167 25.58 11.49 9.83
CA GLN A 167 26.60 12.08 8.94
C GLN A 167 26.59 13.60 8.99
N LYS A 168 25.42 14.20 8.96
CA LYS A 168 25.25 15.65 8.94
C LYS A 168 25.65 16.33 10.24
N TYR A 169 25.36 15.74 11.40
CA TYR A 169 25.47 16.38 12.69
C TYR A 169 26.55 15.79 13.61
N PHE A 170 26.84 14.49 13.51
CA PHE A 170 27.80 13.82 14.38
C PHE A 170 29.18 13.67 13.74
N GLU A 171 29.29 13.24 12.50
CA GLU A 171 30.58 13.09 11.81
C GLU A 171 31.27 14.45 11.58
N THR A 172 30.48 15.52 11.43
CA THR A 172 31.01 16.88 11.30
C THR A 172 31.54 17.45 12.63
N ASP A 173 31.14 16.89 13.78
CA ASP A 173 31.58 17.30 15.12
C ASP A 173 32.51 16.27 15.76
N LYS A 174 33.81 16.47 15.60
CA LYS A 174 34.84 15.55 16.11
C LYS A 174 34.82 15.31 17.64
N ALA A 175 34.18 16.22 18.40
CA ALA A 175 34.04 16.04 19.84
C ALA A 175 32.96 15.01 20.19
N LEU A 176 31.85 15.00 19.46
CA LEU A 176 30.79 14.01 19.61
C LEU A 176 31.17 12.67 19.00
N GLU A 177 31.78 12.66 17.81
CA GLU A 177 32.25 11.43 17.13
C GLU A 177 33.18 10.59 18.03
N ARG A 178 34.05 11.25 18.81
CA ARG A 178 34.95 10.56 19.75
C ARG A 178 34.28 10.02 21.01
N ARG A 179 33.05 10.38 21.27
CA ARG A 179 32.29 10.02 22.49
C ARG A 179 31.24 8.98 22.27
N PHE A 180 30.67 8.95 21.08
CA PHE A 180 29.67 7.95 20.69
C PHE A 180 30.29 6.80 19.89
N GLN A 181 29.72 5.62 20.06
CA GLN A 181 30.04 4.42 19.29
C GLN A 181 28.81 3.98 18.51
N MET A 182 28.94 3.90 17.21
CA MET A 182 27.85 3.49 16.32
C MET A 182 27.41 2.03 16.56
N VAL A 183 26.10 1.82 16.51
CA VAL A 183 25.43 0.54 16.43
C VAL A 183 24.42 0.65 15.30
N MET A 184 24.69 -0.06 14.21
CA MET A 184 23.74 -0.12 13.08
C MET A 184 22.54 -0.95 13.47
N VAL A 185 21.37 -0.48 13.10
CA VAL A 185 20.08 -1.13 13.32
C VAL A 185 19.41 -1.26 11.96
N ASP A 186 19.58 -2.41 11.37
CA ASP A 186 19.02 -2.71 10.05
C ASP A 186 17.53 -3.08 10.14
N GLU A 187 16.84 -2.93 9.00
CA GLU A 187 15.48 -3.42 8.85
C GLU A 187 15.46 -4.94 9.06
N PRO A 188 14.59 -5.48 9.94
CA PRO A 188 14.46 -6.93 10.11
C PRO A 188 13.92 -7.58 8.85
N ASP A 189 14.31 -8.81 8.59
CA ASP A 189 13.73 -9.61 7.51
C ASP A 189 12.27 -10.01 7.82
N GLU A 190 11.59 -10.56 6.82
CA GLU A 190 10.19 -10.96 6.94
C GLU A 190 9.96 -11.98 8.06
N ALA A 191 10.85 -12.99 8.20
CA ALA A 191 10.72 -14.04 9.20
C ALA A 191 10.91 -13.50 10.62
N ALA A 192 11.89 -12.62 10.83
CA ALA A 192 12.07 -11.92 12.09
C ALA A 192 10.88 -11.02 12.43
N THR A 193 10.35 -10.30 11.42
CA THR A 193 9.18 -9.44 11.60
C THR A 193 7.92 -10.22 11.97
N ILE A 194 7.66 -11.35 11.33
CA ILE A 194 6.54 -12.24 11.70
C ILE A 194 6.68 -12.69 13.17
N SER A 195 7.91 -13.01 13.60
CA SER A 195 8.17 -13.40 14.99
C SER A 195 7.92 -12.23 15.96
N ILE A 196 8.27 -11.01 15.58
CA ILE A 196 7.97 -9.78 16.36
C ILE A 196 6.45 -9.60 16.48
N LEU A 197 5.71 -9.68 15.36
CA LEU A 197 4.26 -9.52 15.37
C LEU A 197 3.56 -10.60 16.22
N ARG A 198 4.01 -11.86 16.14
CA ARG A 198 3.50 -12.94 17.00
C ARG A 198 3.70 -12.64 18.48
N GLY A 199 4.83 -12.04 18.85
CA GLY A 199 5.10 -11.65 20.24
C GLY A 199 4.28 -10.45 20.72
N LEU A 200 3.86 -9.58 19.80
CA LEU A 200 3.01 -8.43 20.09
C LEU A 200 1.50 -8.75 20.03
N LYS A 201 1.13 -9.84 19.36
CA LYS A 201 -0.25 -10.23 19.07
C LYS A 201 -1.18 -10.14 20.29
N GLU A 202 -0.83 -10.78 21.40
CA GLU A 202 -1.67 -10.85 22.61
C GLU A 202 -2.00 -9.44 23.17
N ARG A 203 -1.08 -8.50 23.04
CA ARG A 203 -1.29 -7.10 23.50
C ARG A 203 -2.26 -6.36 22.61
N TYR A 204 -2.13 -6.49 21.28
CA TYR A 204 -3.07 -5.87 20.34
C TYR A 204 -4.47 -6.49 20.44
N GLU A 205 -4.56 -7.81 20.60
CA GLU A 205 -5.82 -8.52 20.85
C GLU A 205 -6.50 -8.01 22.14
N THR A 206 -5.74 -7.80 23.20
CA THR A 206 -6.27 -7.26 24.46
C THR A 206 -6.67 -5.80 24.33
N HIS A 207 -5.87 -4.98 23.64
CA HIS A 207 -6.16 -3.56 23.49
C HIS A 207 -7.43 -3.32 22.67
N HIS A 208 -7.52 -3.95 21.49
CA HIS A 208 -8.66 -3.79 20.58
C HIS A 208 -9.82 -4.73 20.89
N LYS A 209 -9.63 -5.71 21.78
CA LYS A 209 -10.64 -6.72 22.15
C LYS A 209 -11.14 -7.51 20.93
N VAL A 210 -10.27 -7.78 19.96
CA VAL A 210 -10.51 -8.60 18.79
C VAL A 210 -9.47 -9.71 18.75
N ARG A 211 -9.73 -10.73 17.95
CA ARG A 211 -8.77 -11.82 17.72
C ARG A 211 -8.01 -11.55 16.41
N ILE A 212 -6.72 -11.90 16.37
CA ILE A 212 -5.87 -11.71 15.19
C ILE A 212 -5.39 -13.09 14.74
N LYS A 213 -5.72 -13.48 13.51
CA LYS A 213 -5.22 -14.74 12.95
C LYS A 213 -3.74 -14.65 12.63
N ASP A 214 -3.06 -15.82 12.60
CA ASP A 214 -1.65 -15.87 12.20
C ASP A 214 -1.48 -15.48 10.73
N ASP A 215 -2.43 -15.84 9.88
CA ASP A 215 -2.45 -15.48 8.46
C ASP A 215 -2.50 -13.95 8.28
N ALA A 216 -3.21 -13.22 9.13
CA ALA A 216 -3.22 -11.76 9.13
C ALA A 216 -1.83 -11.18 9.45
N LEU A 217 -1.09 -11.78 10.39
CA LEU A 217 0.27 -11.34 10.71
C LEU A 217 1.24 -11.58 9.55
N ILE A 218 1.13 -12.74 8.91
CA ILE A 218 1.93 -13.07 7.72
C ILE A 218 1.56 -12.12 6.58
N ALA A 219 0.28 -11.89 6.34
CA ALA A 219 -0.21 -10.95 5.33
C ALA A 219 0.29 -9.52 5.61
N ALA A 220 0.27 -9.05 6.85
CA ALA A 220 0.77 -7.72 7.21
C ALA A 220 2.24 -7.53 6.85
N VAL A 221 3.08 -8.55 7.04
CA VAL A 221 4.49 -8.48 6.68
C VAL A 221 4.67 -8.57 5.16
N THR A 222 4.10 -9.57 4.51
CA THR A 222 4.29 -9.80 3.07
C THR A 222 3.70 -8.68 2.21
N LEU A 223 2.48 -8.23 2.54
CA LEU A 223 1.83 -7.15 1.81
C LEU A 223 2.51 -5.80 2.06
N SER A 224 2.92 -5.51 3.31
CA SER A 224 3.64 -4.26 3.58
C SER A 224 5.01 -4.23 2.90
N THR A 225 5.73 -5.34 2.86
CA THR A 225 7.02 -5.43 2.16
C THR A 225 6.85 -5.19 0.67
N ARG A 226 5.80 -5.77 0.08
CA ARG A 226 5.52 -5.70 -1.35
C ARG A 226 4.93 -4.35 -1.78
N TYR A 227 4.01 -3.79 -1.01
CA TYR A 227 3.16 -2.67 -1.42
C TYR A 227 3.48 -1.33 -0.75
N ILE A 228 4.15 -1.33 0.40
CA ILE A 228 4.52 -0.11 1.13
C ILE A 228 6.04 0.01 1.13
N THR A 229 6.56 0.80 0.18
CA THR A 229 8.01 0.89 -0.09
C THR A 229 8.69 2.12 0.55
N ASP A 230 7.91 3.04 1.07
CA ASP A 230 8.36 4.29 1.69
C ASP A 230 8.48 4.22 3.21
N ARG A 231 8.16 3.06 3.81
CA ARG A 231 8.27 2.77 5.23
C ARG A 231 8.99 1.44 5.47
N PHE A 232 9.51 1.25 6.67
CA PHE A 232 10.36 0.11 7.04
C PHE A 232 9.67 -0.85 8.00
N LEU A 233 10.08 -2.13 7.94
CA LEU A 233 9.71 -3.13 8.93
C LEU A 233 10.45 -2.87 10.26
N PRO A 234 9.85 -3.23 11.41
CA PRO A 234 8.54 -3.87 11.59
C PRO A 234 7.37 -2.87 11.66
N ASP A 235 7.65 -1.58 11.76
CA ASP A 235 6.68 -0.52 12.06
C ASP A 235 5.48 -0.53 11.10
N LYS A 236 5.74 -0.56 9.77
CA LYS A 236 4.65 -0.59 8.77
C LYS A 236 3.73 -1.81 8.91
N ALA A 237 4.26 -2.97 9.30
CA ALA A 237 3.46 -4.18 9.49
C ALA A 237 2.68 -4.13 10.82
N ILE A 238 3.27 -3.56 11.86
CA ILE A 238 2.61 -3.32 13.15
C ILE A 238 1.41 -2.38 12.96
N ASP A 239 1.61 -1.27 12.27
CA ASP A 239 0.57 -0.29 12.00
C ASP A 239 -0.60 -0.88 11.20
N LEU A 240 -0.32 -1.76 10.22
CA LEU A 240 -1.39 -2.45 9.49
C LEU A 240 -2.24 -3.33 10.40
N VAL A 241 -1.62 -4.07 11.29
CA VAL A 241 -2.33 -4.93 12.26
C VAL A 241 -3.13 -4.07 13.24
N ASP A 242 -2.55 -2.98 13.72
CA ASP A 242 -3.21 -2.04 14.63
C ASP A 242 -4.45 -1.40 13.99
N GLU A 243 -4.32 -0.89 12.76
CA GLU A 243 -5.43 -0.26 12.04
C GLU A 243 -6.52 -1.28 11.68
N ALA A 244 -6.16 -2.48 11.22
CA ALA A 244 -7.13 -3.53 10.93
C ALA A 244 -7.91 -3.97 12.18
N ALA A 245 -7.20 -4.12 13.31
CA ALA A 245 -7.82 -4.45 14.59
C ALA A 245 -8.73 -3.32 15.11
N ALA A 246 -8.30 -2.07 14.95
CA ALA A 246 -9.10 -0.89 15.32
C ALA A 246 -10.37 -0.78 14.47
N LYS A 247 -10.25 -1.03 13.13
CA LYS A 247 -11.38 -1.04 12.21
C LYS A 247 -12.39 -2.12 12.60
N LEU A 248 -11.92 -3.36 12.77
CA LEU A 248 -12.79 -4.47 13.17
C LEU A 248 -13.49 -4.19 14.50
N ARG A 249 -12.78 -3.60 15.46
CA ARG A 249 -13.37 -3.19 16.74
C ARG A 249 -14.50 -2.19 16.55
N LEU A 250 -14.32 -1.21 15.66
CA LEU A 250 -15.35 -0.23 15.33
C LEU A 250 -16.57 -0.91 14.69
N GLU A 251 -16.36 -1.87 13.81
CA GLU A 251 -17.42 -2.66 13.16
C GLU A 251 -18.21 -3.49 14.18
N VAL A 252 -17.53 -4.14 15.11
CA VAL A 252 -18.16 -4.91 16.22
C VAL A 252 -19.04 -4.01 17.09
N ASP A 253 -18.64 -2.77 17.35
CA ASP A 253 -19.38 -1.82 18.16
C ASP A 253 -20.49 -1.09 17.39
N SER A 254 -20.43 -1.05 16.05
CA SER A 254 -21.41 -0.39 15.18
C SER A 254 -22.48 -1.36 14.67
N LYS A 255 -23.54 -0.80 14.09
CA LYS A 255 -24.56 -1.61 13.42
C LYS A 255 -24.01 -2.18 12.12
N PRO A 256 -24.36 -3.43 11.77
CA PRO A 256 -23.99 -4.03 10.50
C PRO A 256 -24.42 -3.16 9.30
N GLU A 257 -23.62 -3.14 8.25
CA GLU A 257 -23.89 -2.33 7.04
C GLU A 257 -25.26 -2.68 6.42
N GLU A 258 -25.60 -3.96 6.39
CA GLU A 258 -26.89 -4.44 5.90
C GLU A 258 -28.08 -3.84 6.68
N LEU A 259 -27.95 -3.76 8.01
CA LEU A 259 -28.97 -3.15 8.85
C LEU A 259 -29.06 -1.63 8.65
N ASP A 260 -27.93 -0.97 8.39
CA ASP A 260 -27.90 0.46 8.08
C ASP A 260 -28.55 0.76 6.71
N ILE A 261 -28.28 -0.07 5.70
CA ILE A 261 -28.93 0.01 4.39
C ILE A 261 -30.46 -0.15 4.51
N LEU A 262 -30.93 -1.17 5.24
CA LEU A 262 -32.36 -1.38 5.50
C LEU A 262 -32.98 -0.18 6.20
N ASN A 263 -32.32 0.38 7.21
CA ASN A 263 -32.82 1.54 7.92
C ASN A 263 -32.90 2.79 7.00
N ARG A 264 -31.94 2.99 6.10
CA ARG A 264 -32.00 4.08 5.10
C ARG A 264 -33.14 3.88 4.12
N GLN A 265 -33.38 2.67 3.63
CA GLN A 265 -34.51 2.37 2.73
C GLN A 265 -35.85 2.60 3.45
N ILE A 266 -35.98 2.16 4.71
CA ILE A 266 -37.16 2.42 5.53
C ILE A 266 -37.40 3.93 5.68
N MET A 267 -36.35 4.70 5.99
CA MET A 267 -36.47 6.17 6.11
C MET A 267 -36.89 6.81 4.79
N GLN A 268 -36.33 6.38 3.67
CA GLN A 268 -36.71 6.88 2.32
C GLN A 268 -38.18 6.60 2.02
N LEU A 269 -38.65 5.37 2.23
CA LEU A 269 -40.07 5.00 2.04
C LEU A 269 -41.00 5.72 3.01
N GLN A 270 -40.56 6.00 4.24
CA GLN A 270 -41.33 6.81 5.19
C GLN A 270 -41.53 8.25 4.67
N ILE A 271 -40.49 8.86 4.10
CA ILE A 271 -40.54 10.19 3.51
C ILE A 271 -41.49 10.17 2.31
N GLU A 272 -41.38 9.17 1.44
CA GLU A 272 -42.25 8.99 0.26
C GLU A 272 -43.71 8.77 0.66
N ARG A 273 -43.97 7.95 1.68
CA ARG A 273 -45.32 7.75 2.25
C ARG A 273 -45.93 9.06 2.69
N GLU A 274 -45.21 9.92 3.42
CA GLU A 274 -45.73 11.20 3.87
C GLU A 274 -45.99 12.18 2.70
N ALA A 275 -45.21 12.10 1.63
CA ALA A 275 -45.42 12.87 0.40
C ALA A 275 -46.71 12.41 -0.32
N ILE A 276 -46.88 11.10 -0.53
CA ILE A 276 -48.04 10.53 -1.26
C ILE A 276 -49.34 10.65 -0.45
N LYS A 277 -49.26 10.63 0.88
CA LYS A 277 -50.46 10.97 1.71
C LYS A 277 -51.06 12.33 1.38
N ARG A 278 -50.24 13.31 1.00
CA ARG A 278 -50.68 14.65 0.61
C ARG A 278 -51.30 14.67 -0.79
N GLU A 279 -50.90 13.74 -1.66
CA GLU A 279 -51.39 13.60 -3.02
C GLU A 279 -52.68 12.76 -3.13
N HIS A 280 -53.13 12.08 -2.05
CA HIS A 280 -54.33 11.25 -1.94
C HIS A 280 -54.38 10.02 -2.86
N ASP A 281 -53.22 9.53 -3.34
CA ASP A 281 -53.10 8.31 -4.16
C ASP A 281 -53.14 7.04 -3.27
N LYS A 282 -54.36 6.48 -3.09
CA LYS A 282 -54.59 5.32 -2.23
C LYS A 282 -53.90 4.04 -2.73
N ALA A 283 -53.73 3.87 -4.05
CA ALA A 283 -53.11 2.64 -4.60
C ALA A 283 -51.61 2.61 -4.33
N LYS A 284 -50.92 3.71 -4.59
CA LYS A 284 -49.47 3.83 -4.27
C LYS A 284 -49.22 3.78 -2.77
N LEU A 285 -50.07 4.37 -1.95
CA LEU A 285 -49.96 4.36 -0.51
C LEU A 285 -50.00 2.93 0.03
N ALA A 286 -50.92 2.08 -0.44
CA ALA A 286 -51.03 0.68 -0.03
C ALA A 286 -49.76 -0.13 -0.39
N THR A 287 -49.18 0.08 -1.56
CA THR A 287 -47.94 -0.60 -2.00
C THR A 287 -46.75 -0.19 -1.14
N ILE A 288 -46.64 1.10 -0.81
CA ILE A 288 -45.53 1.59 0.05
C ILE A 288 -45.68 1.08 1.48
N GLU A 289 -46.92 1.04 2.02
CA GLU A 289 -47.18 0.51 3.37
C GLU A 289 -46.86 -0.99 3.45
N GLU A 290 -47.13 -1.78 2.41
CA GLU A 290 -46.75 -3.18 2.34
C GLU A 290 -45.22 -3.36 2.32
N GLN A 291 -44.52 -2.60 1.47
CA GLN A 291 -43.07 -2.63 1.41
C GLN A 291 -42.43 -2.18 2.73
N LEU A 292 -42.96 -1.13 3.34
CA LEU A 292 -42.49 -0.63 4.64
C LEU A 292 -42.66 -1.65 5.76
N SER A 293 -43.81 -2.34 5.80
CA SER A 293 -44.11 -3.39 6.77
C SER A 293 -43.12 -4.55 6.65
N LYS A 294 -42.82 -4.94 5.40
CA LYS A 294 -41.86 -6.04 5.12
C LYS A 294 -40.45 -5.67 5.55
N LEU A 295 -39.92 -4.53 5.10
CA LEU A 295 -38.58 -4.07 5.48
C LEU A 295 -38.42 -3.80 6.97
N GLN A 296 -39.46 -3.30 7.63
CA GLN A 296 -39.46 -3.11 9.10
C GLN A 296 -39.43 -4.44 9.86
N ALA A 297 -40.10 -5.48 9.36
CA ALA A 297 -40.03 -6.80 9.96
C ALA A 297 -38.63 -7.42 9.80
N GLU A 298 -38.04 -7.33 8.60
CA GLU A 298 -36.66 -7.76 8.30
C GLU A 298 -35.63 -7.02 9.18
N ALA A 299 -35.73 -5.70 9.25
CA ALA A 299 -34.84 -4.89 10.08
C ALA A 299 -34.97 -5.20 11.58
N LYS A 300 -36.18 -5.49 12.07
CA LYS A 300 -36.41 -5.88 13.46
C LYS A 300 -35.80 -7.23 13.80
N ASP A 301 -35.96 -8.20 12.90
CA ASP A 301 -35.38 -9.55 13.08
C ASP A 301 -33.86 -9.49 13.06
N MET A 302 -33.27 -8.79 12.08
CA MET A 302 -31.83 -8.58 11.96
C MET A 302 -31.25 -7.82 13.17
N ASN A 303 -31.95 -6.80 13.66
CA ASN A 303 -31.51 -6.06 14.86
C ASN A 303 -31.51 -6.94 16.11
N ALA A 304 -32.54 -7.79 16.27
CA ALA A 304 -32.61 -8.72 17.40
C ALA A 304 -31.46 -9.76 17.38
N ARG A 305 -31.15 -10.30 16.19
CA ARG A 305 -29.99 -11.18 15.99
C ARG A 305 -28.68 -10.48 16.32
N TRP A 306 -28.47 -9.28 15.78
CA TRP A 306 -27.27 -8.48 16.05
C TRP A 306 -27.09 -8.17 17.55
N GLU A 307 -28.16 -7.76 18.26
CA GLU A 307 -28.08 -7.52 19.71
C GLU A 307 -27.72 -8.78 20.50
N GLN A 308 -28.20 -9.92 20.08
CA GLN A 308 -27.90 -11.21 20.71
C GLN A 308 -26.44 -11.62 20.46
N GLU A 309 -25.95 -11.52 19.22
CA GLU A 309 -24.54 -11.77 18.84
C GLU A 309 -23.61 -10.84 19.61
N LYS A 310 -23.92 -9.55 19.65
CA LYS A 310 -23.17 -8.54 20.41
C LYS A 310 -23.09 -8.87 21.91
N GLY A 311 -24.15 -9.43 22.46
CA GLY A 311 -24.18 -9.88 23.87
C GLY A 311 -23.18 -11.03 24.12
N TYR A 312 -23.10 -12.03 23.23
CA TYR A 312 -22.13 -13.10 23.35
C TYR A 312 -20.69 -12.63 23.15
N VAL A 313 -20.44 -11.76 22.16
CA VAL A 313 -19.13 -11.16 21.94
C VAL A 313 -18.66 -10.35 23.15
N ALA A 314 -19.55 -9.53 23.73
CA ALA A 314 -19.25 -8.78 24.96
C ALA A 314 -18.90 -9.70 26.14
N THR A 315 -19.60 -10.82 26.28
CA THR A 315 -19.31 -11.81 27.33
C THR A 315 -17.92 -12.41 27.15
N ILE A 316 -17.58 -12.85 25.92
CA ILE A 316 -16.25 -13.40 25.58
C ILE A 316 -15.14 -12.39 25.89
N GLN A 317 -15.34 -11.11 25.51
CA GLN A 317 -14.36 -10.05 25.75
C GLN A 317 -14.15 -9.75 27.24
N ASN A 318 -15.23 -9.67 28.01
CA ASN A 318 -15.16 -9.41 29.44
C ASN A 318 -14.45 -10.56 30.17
N GLU A 319 -14.77 -11.81 29.85
CA GLU A 319 -14.12 -12.96 30.47
C GLU A 319 -12.63 -13.05 30.10
N LYS A 320 -12.23 -12.71 28.85
CA LYS A 320 -10.81 -12.61 28.48
C LYS A 320 -10.07 -11.55 29.29
N ALA A 321 -10.66 -10.36 29.49
CA ALA A 321 -10.07 -9.32 30.31
C ALA A 321 -9.93 -9.76 31.79
N HIS A 322 -10.91 -10.50 32.33
CA HIS A 322 -10.84 -11.10 33.66
C HIS A 322 -9.71 -12.15 33.74
N ILE A 323 -9.53 -12.99 32.75
CA ILE A 323 -8.44 -13.97 32.67
C ILE A 323 -7.08 -13.28 32.77
N GLU A 324 -6.86 -12.22 32.02
CA GLU A 324 -5.62 -11.44 32.07
C GLU A 324 -5.36 -10.82 33.45
N GLN A 325 -6.39 -10.24 34.02
CA GLN A 325 -6.28 -9.69 35.36
C GLN A 325 -5.93 -10.78 36.38
N MET A 326 -6.60 -11.95 36.32
CA MET A 326 -6.34 -13.09 37.20
C MET A 326 -4.95 -13.67 37.01
N LYS A 327 -4.41 -13.73 35.77
CA LYS A 327 -3.02 -14.14 35.50
C LYS A 327 -2.02 -13.19 36.20
N ARG A 328 -2.23 -11.87 36.10
CA ARG A 328 -1.38 -10.88 36.78
C ARG A 328 -1.48 -11.02 38.32
N GLU A 329 -2.69 -11.21 38.87
CA GLU A 329 -2.87 -11.46 40.33
C GLU A 329 -2.17 -12.74 40.77
N ALA A 330 -2.17 -13.79 39.94
CA ALA A 330 -1.46 -15.04 40.23
C ALA A 330 0.05 -14.84 40.25
N GLU A 331 0.59 -14.09 39.28
CA GLU A 331 2.05 -13.79 39.25
C GLU A 331 2.49 -12.97 40.46
N ILE A 332 1.70 -11.99 40.90
CA ILE A 332 1.99 -11.19 42.06
C ILE A 332 1.95 -12.07 43.33
N ALA A 333 0.92 -12.91 43.47
CA ALA A 333 0.76 -13.83 44.58
C ALA A 333 1.90 -14.88 44.62
N GLU A 334 2.39 -15.34 43.45
CA GLU A 334 3.52 -16.27 43.34
C GLU A 334 4.83 -15.61 43.81
N ARG A 335 5.08 -14.35 43.47
CA ARG A 335 6.22 -13.56 43.97
C ARG A 335 6.16 -13.29 45.47
N GLU A 336 4.95 -13.16 46.03
CA GLU A 336 4.71 -13.00 47.46
C GLU A 336 4.74 -14.33 48.22
N GLY A 337 4.89 -15.48 47.54
CA GLY A 337 4.91 -16.81 48.14
C GLY A 337 3.53 -17.33 48.58
N ASN A 338 2.44 -16.69 48.15
CA ASN A 338 1.08 -17.09 48.48
C ASN A 338 0.51 -18.14 47.54
N TYR A 339 1.02 -19.35 47.64
CA TYR A 339 0.65 -20.48 46.77
C TYR A 339 -0.80 -20.91 46.87
N GLY A 340 -1.47 -20.66 48.06
CA GLY A 340 -2.90 -20.94 48.22
C GLY A 340 -3.76 -20.07 47.26
N LYS A 341 -3.46 -18.77 47.20
CA LYS A 341 -4.16 -17.85 46.29
C LYS A 341 -3.87 -18.17 44.81
N VAL A 342 -2.63 -18.58 44.49
CA VAL A 342 -2.26 -19.03 43.12
C VAL A 342 -3.06 -20.25 42.72
N ALA A 343 -3.22 -21.24 43.61
CA ALA A 343 -4.02 -22.44 43.31
C ALA A 343 -5.52 -22.10 43.12
N GLU A 344 -6.10 -21.26 43.94
CA GLU A 344 -7.49 -20.79 43.81
C GLU A 344 -7.71 -20.12 42.45
N ILE A 345 -6.80 -19.24 42.04
CA ILE A 345 -6.92 -18.55 40.75
C ILE A 345 -6.75 -19.54 39.60
N ARG A 346 -5.69 -20.36 39.58
CA ARG A 346 -5.36 -21.24 38.46
C ARG A 346 -6.34 -22.39 38.28
N TYR A 347 -6.79 -23.02 39.37
CA TYR A 347 -7.63 -24.22 39.31
C TYR A 347 -9.13 -23.95 39.54
N GLY A 348 -9.50 -22.76 39.97
CA GLY A 348 -10.90 -22.40 40.19
C GLY A 348 -11.36 -21.32 39.22
N ARG A 349 -10.91 -20.08 39.41
CA ARG A 349 -11.46 -18.90 38.74
C ARG A 349 -11.11 -18.87 37.23
N LEU A 350 -9.90 -19.29 36.84
CA LEU A 350 -9.49 -19.36 35.42
C LEU A 350 -10.29 -20.41 34.66
N GLN A 351 -10.47 -21.59 35.21
CA GLN A 351 -11.26 -22.64 34.56
C GLN A 351 -12.73 -22.25 34.35
N GLN A 352 -13.30 -21.52 35.32
CA GLN A 352 -14.67 -21.03 35.19
C GLN A 352 -14.80 -19.98 34.08
N ALA A 353 -13.84 -19.05 33.97
CA ALA A 353 -13.83 -18.04 32.93
C ALA A 353 -13.63 -18.67 31.52
N GLU A 354 -12.76 -19.69 31.41
CA GLU A 354 -12.56 -20.45 30.17
C GLU A 354 -13.83 -21.23 29.77
N ALA A 355 -14.54 -21.82 30.74
CA ALA A 355 -15.81 -22.48 30.49
C ALA A 355 -16.90 -21.52 30.00
N ASN A 356 -16.97 -20.30 30.58
CA ASN A 356 -17.90 -19.27 30.15
C ASN A 356 -17.61 -18.82 28.71
N ILE A 357 -16.34 -18.63 28.36
CA ILE A 357 -15.92 -18.29 26.97
C ILE A 357 -16.38 -19.39 26.02
N LYS A 358 -16.10 -20.65 26.35
CA LYS A 358 -16.47 -21.79 25.52
C LYS A 358 -17.97 -21.89 25.30
N ALA A 359 -18.76 -21.72 26.35
CA ALA A 359 -20.23 -21.73 26.26
C ALA A 359 -20.76 -20.58 25.37
N ALA A 360 -20.19 -19.38 25.49
CA ALA A 360 -20.55 -18.24 24.63
C ALA A 360 -20.16 -18.46 23.17
N GLN A 361 -19.00 -19.08 22.91
CA GLN A 361 -18.57 -19.44 21.56
C GLN A 361 -19.46 -20.51 20.92
N GLU A 362 -19.83 -21.55 21.69
CA GLU A 362 -20.75 -22.60 21.21
C GLU A 362 -22.14 -22.01 20.91
N ALA A 363 -22.62 -21.08 21.72
CA ALA A 363 -23.89 -20.39 21.47
C ALA A 363 -23.84 -19.53 20.21
N LEU A 364 -22.73 -18.85 19.97
CA LEU A 364 -22.51 -18.04 18.74
C LEU A 364 -22.49 -18.94 17.50
N HIS A 365 -21.75 -20.07 17.54
CA HIS A 365 -21.70 -21.05 16.46
C HIS A 365 -23.04 -21.76 16.21
N ALA A 366 -23.89 -21.89 17.22
CA ALA A 366 -25.20 -22.51 17.09
C ALA A 366 -26.24 -21.61 16.41
N MET A 367 -25.97 -20.31 16.30
CA MET A 367 -26.81 -19.39 15.56
C MET A 367 -26.67 -19.66 14.08
N GLN A 368 -27.71 -20.28 13.47
CA GLN A 368 -27.73 -20.68 12.05
C GLN A 368 -27.70 -19.46 11.13
N GLY A 369 -26.63 -19.34 10.31
CA GLY A 369 -26.46 -18.29 9.30
C GLY A 369 -25.04 -17.74 9.31
N GLU A 370 -24.72 -16.88 8.33
CA GLU A 370 -23.51 -16.06 8.37
C GLU A 370 -23.58 -15.13 9.60
N SER A 371 -22.53 -15.13 10.42
CA SER A 371 -22.44 -14.22 11.56
C SER A 371 -22.44 -12.78 11.06
N LEU A 372 -23.28 -11.93 11.66
CA LEU A 372 -23.35 -10.51 11.34
C LEU A 372 -22.15 -9.73 11.94
N ILE A 373 -21.41 -10.35 12.86
CA ILE A 373 -20.27 -9.75 13.54
C ILE A 373 -19.05 -10.61 13.29
N LYS A 374 -18.06 -10.03 12.57
CA LYS A 374 -16.72 -10.62 12.42
C LYS A 374 -15.94 -10.39 13.72
N GLU A 375 -15.31 -11.43 14.26
CA GLU A 375 -14.54 -11.33 15.52
C GLU A 375 -13.03 -11.41 15.35
N GLU A 376 -12.58 -11.83 14.17
CA GLU A 376 -11.18 -12.14 13.91
C GLU A 376 -10.67 -11.31 12.73
N VAL A 377 -9.51 -10.67 12.93
CA VAL A 377 -8.76 -10.04 11.85
C VAL A 377 -8.08 -11.14 11.03
N ASP A 378 -8.33 -11.16 9.74
CA ASP A 378 -7.73 -12.07 8.78
C ASP A 378 -6.90 -11.33 7.71
N GLU A 379 -6.43 -12.08 6.71
CA GLU A 379 -5.63 -11.50 5.62
C GLU A 379 -6.39 -10.50 4.77
N ASP A 380 -7.71 -10.66 4.62
CA ASP A 380 -8.55 -9.76 3.82
C ASP A 380 -8.66 -8.37 4.49
N ASP A 381 -8.77 -8.32 5.82
CA ASP A 381 -8.79 -7.05 6.56
C ASP A 381 -7.47 -6.30 6.39
N ILE A 382 -6.36 -7.00 6.46
CA ILE A 382 -5.03 -6.42 6.22
C ILE A 382 -4.92 -5.92 4.77
N ALA A 383 -5.37 -6.73 3.81
CA ALA A 383 -5.35 -6.35 2.40
C ALA A 383 -6.20 -5.10 2.14
N GLU A 384 -7.33 -4.96 2.82
CA GLU A 384 -8.17 -3.75 2.71
C GLU A 384 -7.48 -2.50 3.27
N VAL A 385 -6.78 -2.60 4.41
CA VAL A 385 -6.00 -1.49 4.96
C VAL A 385 -4.87 -1.11 4.01
N VAL A 386 -4.14 -2.10 3.47
CA VAL A 386 -3.09 -1.87 2.46
C VAL A 386 -3.67 -1.19 1.22
N ALA A 387 -4.84 -1.64 0.74
CA ALA A 387 -5.52 -1.02 -0.39
C ALA A 387 -5.88 0.44 -0.12
N ARG A 388 -6.31 0.76 1.08
CA ARG A 388 -6.63 2.14 1.49
C ARG A 388 -5.39 3.03 1.53
N TRP A 389 -4.27 2.54 2.06
CA TRP A 389 -3.03 3.32 2.15
C TRP A 389 -2.37 3.55 0.79
N THR A 390 -2.39 2.53 -0.06
CA THR A 390 -1.67 2.55 -1.33
C THR A 390 -2.53 2.97 -2.51
N GLY A 391 -3.86 2.89 -2.37
CA GLY A 391 -4.81 3.07 -3.47
C GLY A 391 -4.87 1.87 -4.43
N ILE A 392 -4.27 0.72 -4.06
CA ILE A 392 -4.20 -0.48 -4.89
C ILE A 392 -5.30 -1.44 -4.44
N PRO A 393 -6.11 -2.02 -5.35
CA PRO A 393 -7.19 -2.94 -5.00
C PRO A 393 -6.66 -4.33 -4.59
N VAL A 394 -5.88 -4.39 -3.49
CA VAL A 394 -5.15 -5.58 -3.03
C VAL A 394 -6.10 -6.74 -2.71
N THR A 395 -7.27 -6.46 -2.15
CA THR A 395 -8.30 -7.46 -1.82
C THR A 395 -8.77 -8.25 -3.04
N LYS A 396 -8.99 -7.57 -4.17
CA LYS A 396 -9.35 -8.23 -5.42
C LYS A 396 -8.19 -9.01 -6.02
N MET A 397 -6.96 -8.60 -5.73
CA MET A 397 -5.76 -9.27 -6.23
C MET A 397 -5.48 -10.59 -5.51
N MET A 398 -5.88 -10.75 -4.23
CA MET A 398 -5.56 -11.96 -3.45
C MET A 398 -6.47 -13.14 -3.73
N GLN A 399 -7.78 -12.95 -3.78
CA GLN A 399 -8.76 -14.05 -3.91
C GLN A 399 -8.81 -14.69 -5.29
N SER A 400 -8.37 -14.00 -6.32
CA SER A 400 -8.50 -14.46 -7.69
C SER A 400 -7.17 -14.56 -8.46
N GLU A 401 -6.06 -14.22 -7.85
CA GLU A 401 -4.78 -14.11 -8.58
C GLU A 401 -4.36 -15.43 -9.25
N ARG A 402 -4.52 -16.56 -8.59
CA ARG A 402 -4.15 -17.86 -9.17
C ARG A 402 -5.07 -18.28 -10.30
N GLU A 403 -6.37 -18.19 -10.10
CA GLU A 403 -7.35 -18.58 -11.13
C GLU A 403 -7.37 -17.59 -12.29
N LYS A 404 -7.34 -16.29 -12.01
CA LYS A 404 -7.28 -15.27 -13.05
C LYS A 404 -6.01 -15.40 -13.89
N LEU A 405 -4.84 -15.60 -13.29
CA LEU A 405 -3.58 -15.75 -14.03
C LEU A 405 -3.58 -16.99 -14.94
N LEU A 406 -4.34 -18.04 -14.60
CA LEU A 406 -4.52 -19.20 -15.48
C LEU A 406 -5.39 -18.89 -16.71
N HIS A 407 -6.34 -17.95 -16.58
CA HIS A 407 -7.26 -17.53 -17.66
C HIS A 407 -6.94 -16.13 -18.21
N LEU A 408 -5.69 -15.66 -18.04
CA LEU A 408 -5.27 -14.31 -18.43
C LEU A 408 -5.47 -14.05 -19.94
N GLU A 409 -5.18 -15.03 -20.79
CA GLU A 409 -5.36 -14.92 -22.22
C GLU A 409 -6.82 -14.70 -22.60
N GLU A 410 -7.75 -15.46 -22.00
CA GLU A 410 -9.18 -15.35 -22.24
C GLU A 410 -9.71 -13.96 -21.87
N GLU A 411 -9.23 -13.43 -20.74
CA GLU A 411 -9.62 -12.10 -20.28
C GLU A 411 -9.06 -10.99 -21.20
N LEU A 412 -7.82 -11.12 -21.63
CA LEU A 412 -7.22 -10.14 -22.57
C LEU A 412 -7.91 -10.17 -23.93
N HIS A 413 -8.33 -11.34 -24.40
CA HIS A 413 -9.09 -11.48 -25.66
C HIS A 413 -10.48 -10.83 -25.62
N LYS A 414 -11.06 -10.56 -24.44
CA LYS A 414 -12.32 -9.78 -24.34
C LYS A 414 -12.16 -8.34 -24.83
N ARG A 415 -10.95 -7.80 -24.81
CA ARG A 415 -10.65 -6.43 -25.27
C ARG A 415 -9.77 -6.36 -26.51
N VAL A 416 -8.87 -7.33 -26.67
CA VAL A 416 -7.90 -7.36 -27.77
C VAL A 416 -8.22 -8.49 -28.71
N VAL A 417 -8.58 -8.13 -29.93
CA VAL A 417 -8.94 -9.09 -30.98
C VAL A 417 -7.68 -9.53 -31.73
N GLY A 418 -7.53 -10.85 -31.90
CA GLY A 418 -6.33 -11.44 -32.50
C GLY A 418 -5.09 -11.29 -31.59
N GLN A 419 -3.92 -11.24 -32.18
CA GLN A 419 -2.63 -11.03 -31.48
C GLN A 419 -2.30 -12.15 -30.49
N ASP A 420 -2.65 -13.40 -30.82
CA ASP A 420 -2.53 -14.56 -29.91
C ASP A 420 -1.11 -14.76 -29.40
N GLU A 421 -0.10 -14.63 -30.24
CA GLU A 421 1.32 -14.72 -29.84
C GLU A 421 1.72 -13.64 -28.84
N ALA A 422 1.23 -12.41 -29.06
CA ALA A 422 1.51 -11.30 -28.16
C ALA A 422 0.88 -11.51 -26.78
N ILE A 423 -0.38 -11.94 -26.78
CA ILE A 423 -1.12 -12.21 -25.55
C ILE A 423 -0.48 -13.37 -24.79
N GLN A 424 -0.11 -14.46 -25.47
CA GLN A 424 0.54 -15.61 -24.87
C GLN A 424 1.89 -15.23 -24.23
N ALA A 425 2.76 -14.53 -24.97
CA ALA A 425 4.09 -14.15 -24.50
C ALA A 425 4.03 -13.25 -23.26
N VAL A 426 3.13 -12.28 -23.27
CA VAL A 426 2.92 -11.39 -22.11
C VAL A 426 2.36 -12.15 -20.92
N SER A 427 1.39 -13.04 -21.15
CA SER A 427 0.78 -13.86 -20.09
C SER A 427 1.79 -14.77 -19.42
N ASP A 428 2.64 -15.43 -20.20
CA ASP A 428 3.69 -16.31 -19.69
C ASP A 428 4.76 -15.55 -18.88
N ALA A 429 5.14 -14.36 -19.32
CA ALA A 429 6.09 -13.52 -18.57
C ALA A 429 5.50 -13.04 -17.24
N ILE A 430 4.23 -12.63 -17.24
CA ILE A 430 3.53 -12.24 -16.00
C ILE A 430 3.42 -13.42 -15.04
N ARG A 431 3.08 -14.63 -15.55
CA ARG A 431 3.03 -15.85 -14.73
C ARG A 431 4.40 -16.17 -14.12
N ARG A 432 5.49 -16.11 -14.90
CA ARG A 432 6.86 -16.32 -14.38
C ARG A 432 7.20 -15.35 -13.24
N SER A 433 6.89 -14.08 -13.43
CA SER A 433 7.13 -13.05 -12.41
C SER A 433 6.31 -13.31 -11.14
N ARG A 434 5.03 -13.64 -11.28
CA ARG A 434 4.13 -13.92 -10.14
C ARG A 434 4.45 -15.23 -9.41
N ALA A 435 5.01 -16.21 -10.13
CA ALA A 435 5.50 -17.46 -9.54
C ALA A 435 6.84 -17.32 -8.80
N GLY A 436 7.43 -16.11 -8.78
CA GLY A 436 8.74 -15.88 -8.15
C GLY A 436 9.92 -16.47 -8.92
N LEU A 437 9.76 -16.78 -10.21
CA LEU A 437 10.78 -17.38 -11.06
C LEU A 437 11.63 -16.32 -11.81
N GLN A 438 11.43 -15.03 -11.48
CA GLN A 438 12.17 -13.91 -12.04
C GLN A 438 12.98 -13.20 -10.96
N ASP A 439 14.05 -12.47 -11.36
CA ASP A 439 14.86 -11.68 -10.43
C ASP A 439 13.96 -10.64 -9.70
N PRO A 440 13.87 -10.68 -8.36
CA PRO A 440 13.03 -9.77 -7.59
C PRO A 440 13.47 -8.30 -7.66
N LYS A 441 14.64 -8.03 -8.25
CA LYS A 441 15.13 -6.67 -8.44
C LYS A 441 14.56 -6.01 -9.70
N ARG A 442 14.07 -6.78 -10.67
CA ARG A 442 13.58 -6.28 -11.97
C ARG A 442 12.09 -5.92 -11.91
N PRO A 443 11.57 -5.12 -12.86
CA PRO A 443 10.14 -4.91 -13.07
C PRO A 443 9.38 -6.23 -13.28
N ILE A 444 8.04 -6.23 -13.15
CA ILE A 444 7.17 -7.40 -13.40
C ILE A 444 7.42 -8.01 -14.77
N GLY A 445 7.65 -7.16 -15.76
CA GLY A 445 7.98 -7.55 -17.12
C GLY A 445 8.37 -6.33 -17.95
N SER A 446 9.14 -6.56 -19.00
CA SER A 446 9.58 -5.55 -19.95
C SER A 446 9.41 -6.05 -21.39
N PHE A 447 8.65 -5.31 -22.21
CA PHE A 447 8.24 -5.75 -23.54
C PHE A 447 8.50 -4.67 -24.60
N ILE A 448 8.88 -5.10 -25.80
CA ILE A 448 8.82 -4.24 -26.98
C ILE A 448 7.72 -4.75 -27.91
N PHE A 449 6.73 -3.91 -28.20
CA PHE A 449 5.67 -4.19 -29.16
C PHE A 449 5.97 -3.55 -30.51
N LEU A 450 6.25 -4.38 -31.48
CA LEU A 450 6.51 -3.99 -32.85
C LEU A 450 5.27 -4.17 -33.74
N GLY A 451 5.09 -3.36 -34.74
CA GLY A 451 3.98 -3.52 -35.68
C GLY A 451 3.42 -2.22 -36.21
N THR A 452 2.54 -2.31 -37.19
CA THR A 452 1.89 -1.16 -37.83
C THR A 452 1.00 -0.40 -36.82
N THR A 453 0.59 0.80 -37.19
CA THR A 453 -0.33 1.60 -36.34
C THR A 453 -1.73 0.98 -36.34
N GLY A 454 -2.40 1.01 -35.20
CA GLY A 454 -3.81 0.59 -35.09
C GLY A 454 -4.04 -0.92 -34.97
N VAL A 455 -3.00 -1.73 -34.69
CA VAL A 455 -3.10 -3.19 -34.51
C VAL A 455 -3.39 -3.65 -33.08
N GLY A 456 -3.52 -2.70 -32.13
CA GLY A 456 -3.89 -3.04 -30.77
C GLY A 456 -2.78 -2.92 -29.72
N LYS A 457 -1.58 -2.44 -30.03
CA LYS A 457 -0.45 -2.32 -29.06
C LYS A 457 -0.82 -1.56 -27.79
N THR A 458 -1.41 -0.38 -27.93
CA THR A 458 -1.85 0.45 -26.79
C THR A 458 -3.07 -0.14 -26.10
N GLU A 459 -3.95 -0.82 -26.81
CA GLU A 459 -5.12 -1.48 -26.24
C GLU A 459 -4.73 -2.67 -25.34
N LEU A 460 -3.74 -3.47 -25.77
CA LEU A 460 -3.18 -4.53 -24.93
C LEU A 460 -2.56 -3.96 -23.63
N ALA A 461 -1.86 -2.82 -23.72
CA ALA A 461 -1.33 -2.15 -22.52
C ALA A 461 -2.43 -1.69 -21.57
N LYS A 462 -3.56 -1.17 -22.08
CA LYS A 462 -4.72 -0.82 -21.27
C LYS A 462 -5.42 -2.03 -20.66
N ALA A 463 -5.61 -3.09 -21.47
CA ALA A 463 -6.19 -4.34 -21.00
C ALA A 463 -5.37 -4.95 -19.86
N LEU A 464 -4.03 -4.89 -19.98
CA LEU A 464 -3.13 -5.32 -18.91
C LEU A 464 -3.23 -4.44 -17.66
N ALA A 465 -3.36 -3.12 -17.81
CA ALA A 465 -3.56 -2.22 -16.67
C ALA A 465 -4.87 -2.53 -15.94
N GLU A 466 -5.97 -2.68 -16.67
CA GLU A 466 -7.27 -3.04 -16.11
C GLU A 466 -7.23 -4.40 -15.42
N TYR A 467 -6.60 -5.39 -16.06
CA TYR A 467 -6.55 -6.74 -15.52
C TYR A 467 -5.65 -6.86 -14.28
N LEU A 468 -4.42 -6.29 -14.32
CA LEU A 468 -3.44 -6.41 -13.25
C LEU A 468 -3.71 -5.47 -12.09
N PHE A 469 -4.30 -4.30 -12.36
CA PHE A 469 -4.44 -3.21 -11.39
C PHE A 469 -5.89 -2.73 -11.22
N ASP A 470 -6.88 -3.44 -11.82
CA ASP A 470 -8.33 -3.21 -11.73
C ASP A 470 -8.78 -1.81 -12.21
N ASP A 471 -7.93 -1.09 -12.94
CA ASP A 471 -8.23 0.22 -13.53
C ASP A 471 -7.36 0.46 -14.78
N GLU A 472 -7.98 0.70 -15.94
CA GLU A 472 -7.27 1.06 -17.16
C GLU A 472 -6.45 2.37 -17.06
N ASN A 473 -6.80 3.24 -16.09
CA ASN A 473 -6.07 4.47 -15.80
C ASN A 473 -4.79 4.24 -14.97
N MET A 474 -4.56 3.01 -14.49
CA MET A 474 -3.29 2.62 -13.87
C MET A 474 -2.22 2.37 -14.94
N MET A 475 -2.19 3.26 -15.92
CA MET A 475 -1.21 3.32 -17.00
C MET A 475 -0.60 4.72 -17.08
N THR A 476 0.73 4.78 -17.11
CA THR A 476 1.48 6.01 -17.40
C THR A 476 2.00 5.94 -18.82
N ARG A 477 1.50 6.81 -19.70
CA ARG A 477 1.95 6.90 -21.09
C ARG A 477 2.92 8.06 -21.27
N ILE A 478 4.07 7.76 -21.86
CA ILE A 478 5.11 8.74 -22.20
C ILE A 478 5.40 8.62 -23.69
N ASP A 479 5.15 9.68 -24.44
CA ASP A 479 5.40 9.76 -25.88
C ASP A 479 6.87 10.14 -26.12
N MET A 480 7.64 9.24 -26.67
CA MET A 480 9.07 9.44 -26.93
C MET A 480 9.36 10.44 -28.04
N SER A 481 8.36 10.82 -28.83
CA SER A 481 8.51 11.93 -29.79
C SER A 481 8.78 13.28 -29.13
N GLU A 482 8.41 13.43 -27.86
CA GLU A 482 8.70 14.62 -27.05
C GLU A 482 10.13 14.62 -26.46
N TYR A 483 10.86 13.49 -26.59
CA TYR A 483 12.17 13.25 -25.95
C TYR A 483 13.30 13.05 -26.98
N GLN A 484 13.26 13.75 -28.09
CA GLN A 484 14.25 13.67 -29.16
C GLN A 484 15.51 14.50 -28.89
N GLU A 485 15.42 15.50 -28.03
CA GLU A 485 16.53 16.42 -27.74
C GLU A 485 17.43 15.89 -26.61
N LYS A 486 18.71 16.30 -26.61
CA LYS A 486 19.73 15.89 -25.65
C LYS A 486 19.33 16.10 -24.19
N PHE A 487 18.62 17.18 -23.88
CA PHE A 487 18.19 17.50 -22.51
C PHE A 487 16.85 16.86 -22.13
N ALA A 488 16.22 16.14 -23.03
CA ALA A 488 14.93 15.53 -22.76
C ALA A 488 14.99 14.46 -21.65
N ALA A 489 16.10 13.75 -21.49
CA ALA A 489 16.29 12.78 -20.42
C ALA A 489 16.12 13.40 -19.03
N THR A 490 16.50 14.67 -18.84
CA THR A 490 16.34 15.39 -17.56
C THR A 490 14.86 15.63 -17.22
N ARG A 491 13.96 15.69 -18.19
CA ARG A 491 12.51 15.80 -17.94
C ARG A 491 11.94 14.53 -17.31
N LEU A 492 12.55 13.37 -17.57
CA LEU A 492 12.11 12.10 -16.96
C LEU A 492 12.48 12.00 -15.50
N ILE A 493 13.68 12.46 -15.12
CA ILE A 493 14.23 12.32 -13.75
C ILE A 493 14.23 13.63 -12.95
N GLY A 494 13.98 14.76 -13.61
CA GLY A 494 14.03 16.12 -13.05
C GLY A 494 15.29 16.89 -13.46
N ALA A 495 15.22 18.21 -13.45
CA ALA A 495 16.33 19.10 -13.78
C ALA A 495 17.40 19.09 -12.68
N PRO A 496 18.71 19.20 -13.01
CA PRO A 496 19.77 19.32 -12.01
C PRO A 496 19.63 20.59 -11.15
N PRO A 497 20.24 20.63 -9.96
CA PRO A 497 20.24 21.83 -9.11
C PRO A 497 20.71 23.07 -9.86
N GLY A 498 19.96 24.16 -9.76
CA GLY A 498 20.27 25.43 -10.41
C GLY A 498 19.68 25.62 -11.81
N TYR A 499 18.99 24.64 -12.37
CA TYR A 499 18.27 24.77 -13.63
C TYR A 499 16.77 25.03 -13.41
N VAL A 500 16.13 25.67 -14.38
CA VAL A 500 14.67 25.93 -14.38
C VAL A 500 13.95 24.58 -14.37
N GLY A 501 12.95 24.42 -13.47
CA GLY A 501 12.19 23.17 -13.30
C GLY A 501 12.76 22.21 -12.25
N TYR A 502 13.79 22.57 -11.48
CA TYR A 502 14.34 21.73 -10.42
C TYR A 502 13.29 21.33 -9.37
N ASP A 503 12.38 22.25 -9.03
CA ASP A 503 11.36 22.00 -7.99
C ASP A 503 10.20 21.11 -8.49
N GLU A 504 9.97 20.99 -9.80
CA GLU A 504 8.85 20.25 -10.38
C GLU A 504 9.01 18.73 -10.33
N GLY A 505 10.25 18.23 -10.17
CA GLY A 505 10.55 16.80 -10.23
C GLY A 505 10.52 16.24 -11.66
N GLY A 506 10.85 14.95 -11.81
CA GLY A 506 10.84 14.27 -13.11
C GLY A 506 9.46 13.70 -13.45
N GLN A 507 9.05 13.81 -14.70
CA GLN A 507 7.73 13.31 -15.15
C GLN A 507 7.56 11.80 -14.88
N LEU A 508 8.57 10.99 -15.21
CA LEU A 508 8.54 9.56 -14.98
C LEU A 508 8.61 9.23 -13.48
N THR A 509 9.56 9.83 -12.77
CA THR A 509 9.77 9.55 -11.34
C THR A 509 8.58 9.96 -10.48
N GLU A 510 7.97 11.12 -10.74
CA GLU A 510 6.77 11.56 -10.03
C GLU A 510 5.53 10.73 -10.38
N ALA A 511 5.38 10.32 -11.66
CA ALA A 511 4.26 9.47 -12.07
C ALA A 511 4.30 8.11 -11.34
N ILE A 512 5.47 7.47 -11.29
CA ILE A 512 5.62 6.16 -10.65
C ILE A 512 5.59 6.28 -9.12
N ARG A 513 6.08 7.36 -8.55
CA ARG A 513 5.92 7.61 -7.11
C ARG A 513 4.46 7.69 -6.69
N ARG A 514 3.61 8.27 -7.54
CA ARG A 514 2.15 8.34 -7.29
C ARG A 514 1.42 7.05 -7.63
N LYS A 515 1.91 6.30 -8.62
CA LYS A 515 1.32 5.04 -9.10
C LYS A 515 2.40 3.96 -9.20
N PRO A 516 2.89 3.43 -8.06
CA PRO A 516 3.98 2.44 -8.04
C PRO A 516 3.57 1.08 -8.63
N TYR A 517 2.26 0.87 -8.80
CA TYR A 517 1.64 -0.27 -9.46
C TYR A 517 0.95 0.21 -10.71
N SER A 518 1.62 0.13 -11.84
CA SER A 518 1.08 0.63 -13.10
C SER A 518 1.77 0.00 -14.30
N VAL A 519 1.11 0.09 -15.44
CA VAL A 519 1.75 -0.12 -16.74
C VAL A 519 2.43 1.17 -17.17
N VAL A 520 3.70 1.11 -17.48
CA VAL A 520 4.45 2.24 -18.05
C VAL A 520 4.62 2.01 -19.53
N LEU A 521 3.94 2.80 -20.34
CA LEU A 521 3.96 2.72 -21.79
C LEU A 521 4.85 3.83 -22.37
N PHE A 522 5.96 3.45 -22.94
CA PHE A 522 6.82 4.33 -23.74
C PHE A 522 6.47 4.18 -25.23
N ASP A 523 5.79 5.17 -25.76
CA ASP A 523 5.29 5.13 -27.15
C ASP A 523 6.34 5.68 -28.11
N GLU A 524 6.52 5.01 -29.28
CA GLU A 524 7.46 5.36 -30.34
C GLU A 524 8.93 5.45 -29.86
N ILE A 525 9.42 4.41 -29.18
CA ILE A 525 10.75 4.37 -28.55
C ILE A 525 11.90 4.68 -29.51
N GLU A 526 11.74 4.40 -30.81
CA GLU A 526 12.72 4.68 -31.87
C GLU A 526 13.01 6.18 -32.03
N LYS A 527 12.14 7.04 -31.54
CA LYS A 527 12.30 8.50 -31.61
C LYS A 527 13.09 9.10 -30.44
N ALA A 528 13.31 8.31 -29.40
CA ALA A 528 13.98 8.78 -28.19
C ALA A 528 15.45 9.11 -28.41
N HIS A 529 15.92 10.18 -27.77
CA HIS A 529 17.35 10.48 -27.73
C HIS A 529 18.15 9.35 -27.03
N PRO A 530 19.39 9.05 -27.47
CA PRO A 530 20.22 8.02 -26.86
C PRO A 530 20.40 8.10 -25.35
N ASP A 531 20.38 9.29 -24.75
CA ASP A 531 20.50 9.47 -23.30
C ASP A 531 19.28 8.95 -22.52
N VAL A 532 18.11 8.91 -23.13
CA VAL A 532 16.90 8.31 -22.54
C VAL A 532 17.10 6.82 -22.28
N PHE A 533 17.74 6.11 -23.22
CA PHE A 533 18.03 4.68 -23.04
C PHE A 533 18.93 4.43 -21.83
N ASN A 534 19.89 5.33 -21.53
CA ASN A 534 20.76 5.18 -20.36
C ASN A 534 19.97 5.26 -19.04
N VAL A 535 18.97 6.14 -18.99
CA VAL A 535 18.05 6.23 -17.82
C VAL A 535 17.21 4.97 -17.70
N LEU A 536 16.67 4.47 -18.81
CA LEU A 536 15.82 3.28 -18.82
C LEU A 536 16.59 1.99 -18.53
N LEU A 537 17.87 1.89 -18.85
CA LEU A 537 18.72 0.77 -18.49
C LEU A 537 18.76 0.55 -16.99
N GLN A 538 18.86 1.61 -16.19
CA GLN A 538 18.85 1.52 -14.72
C GLN A 538 17.52 0.96 -14.22
N VAL A 539 16.40 1.36 -14.83
CA VAL A 539 15.08 0.85 -14.49
C VAL A 539 14.96 -0.65 -14.79
N LEU A 540 15.46 -1.09 -15.95
CA LEU A 540 15.38 -2.48 -16.40
C LEU A 540 16.29 -3.43 -15.60
N ASP A 541 17.47 -2.95 -15.17
CA ASP A 541 18.44 -3.75 -14.43
C ASP A 541 18.13 -3.82 -12.93
N ASP A 542 17.91 -2.66 -12.31
CA ASP A 542 17.80 -2.52 -10.86
C ASP A 542 16.35 -2.38 -10.36
N GLY A 543 15.37 -2.18 -11.26
CA GLY A 543 13.97 -1.89 -10.91
C GLY A 543 13.82 -0.62 -10.08
N ARG A 544 14.74 0.33 -10.21
CA ARG A 544 14.73 1.60 -9.48
C ARG A 544 15.33 2.72 -10.31
N LEU A 545 14.94 3.95 -9.99
CA LEU A 545 15.48 5.14 -10.61
C LEU A 545 15.61 6.24 -9.57
N THR A 546 16.80 6.88 -9.49
CA THR A 546 17.01 7.98 -8.56
C THR A 546 16.70 9.31 -9.26
N ASP A 547 15.84 10.12 -8.63
CA ASP A 547 15.51 11.46 -9.15
C ASP A 547 16.63 12.48 -8.88
N ASN A 548 16.46 13.69 -9.41
CA ASN A 548 17.39 14.80 -9.22
C ASN A 548 17.48 15.32 -7.78
N LYS A 549 16.57 14.94 -6.90
CA LYS A 549 16.55 15.26 -5.47
C LYS A 549 17.19 14.14 -4.61
N GLY A 550 17.76 13.12 -5.24
CA GLY A 550 18.37 11.96 -4.57
C GLY A 550 17.37 10.93 -4.07
N ARG A 551 16.07 11.06 -4.39
CA ARG A 551 15.04 10.10 -3.97
C ARG A 551 15.01 8.93 -4.93
N THR A 552 15.03 7.70 -4.41
CA THR A 552 14.93 6.48 -5.20
C THR A 552 13.46 6.11 -5.39
N VAL A 553 13.06 5.96 -6.66
CA VAL A 553 11.72 5.52 -7.07
C VAL A 553 11.76 4.05 -7.46
N ASN A 554 10.82 3.27 -6.96
CA ASN A 554 10.75 1.82 -7.15
C ASN A 554 9.87 1.45 -8.36
N PHE A 555 10.44 0.70 -9.31
CA PHE A 555 9.76 0.20 -10.52
C PHE A 555 9.50 -1.30 -10.50
N LYS A 556 9.84 -2.02 -9.42
CA LYS A 556 9.72 -3.48 -9.34
C LYS A 556 8.28 -3.98 -9.52
N ASN A 557 7.31 -3.15 -9.21
CA ASN A 557 5.90 -3.46 -9.32
C ASN A 557 5.25 -2.86 -10.57
N THR A 558 6.05 -2.41 -11.55
CA THR A 558 5.57 -1.88 -12.82
C THR A 558 5.74 -2.90 -13.94
N LEU A 559 4.84 -2.83 -14.91
CA LEU A 559 4.97 -3.51 -16.19
C LEU A 559 5.42 -2.48 -17.24
N ILE A 560 6.56 -2.70 -17.87
CA ILE A 560 7.15 -1.75 -18.81
C ILE A 560 6.90 -2.21 -20.23
N ILE A 561 6.28 -1.36 -21.04
CA ILE A 561 5.96 -1.64 -22.43
C ILE A 561 6.53 -0.51 -23.30
N PHE A 562 7.33 -0.88 -24.27
CA PHE A 562 7.81 0.00 -25.32
C PHE A 562 7.05 -0.29 -26.61
N THR A 563 6.50 0.70 -27.28
CA THR A 563 5.92 0.51 -28.60
C THR A 563 6.84 1.08 -29.68
N SER A 564 6.85 0.45 -30.82
CA SER A 564 7.57 0.95 -31.99
C SER A 564 6.79 0.69 -33.25
N ASN A 565 6.85 1.64 -34.16
CA ASN A 565 6.34 1.52 -35.52
C ASN A 565 7.45 1.17 -36.55
N LEU A 566 8.62 0.81 -36.04
CA LEU A 566 9.77 0.44 -36.85
C LEU A 566 9.41 -0.77 -37.75
N GLY A 567 9.81 -0.71 -39.02
CA GLY A 567 9.51 -1.76 -39.98
C GLY A 567 8.07 -1.79 -40.48
N SER A 568 7.21 -0.83 -40.16
CA SER A 568 5.81 -0.81 -40.60
C SER A 568 5.65 -0.84 -42.13
N GLN A 569 6.55 -0.19 -42.88
CA GLN A 569 6.55 -0.25 -44.31
C GLN A 569 6.95 -1.65 -44.81
N LEU A 570 7.98 -2.24 -44.21
CA LEU A 570 8.46 -3.57 -44.56
C LEU A 570 7.38 -4.65 -44.30
N ILE A 571 6.68 -4.54 -43.18
CA ILE A 571 5.57 -5.46 -42.83
C ILE A 571 4.51 -5.42 -43.92
N ARG A 572 4.08 -4.22 -44.36
CA ARG A 572 3.07 -4.04 -45.39
C ARG A 572 3.53 -4.58 -46.76
N GLU A 573 4.74 -4.21 -47.17
CA GLU A 573 5.30 -4.70 -48.45
C GLU A 573 5.42 -6.22 -48.48
N ASN A 574 5.78 -6.84 -47.38
CA ASN A 574 5.91 -8.29 -47.27
C ASN A 574 4.53 -8.97 -47.27
N GLU A 575 3.54 -8.38 -46.66
CA GLU A 575 2.16 -8.85 -46.66
C GLU A 575 1.58 -8.81 -48.09
N GLU A 576 1.76 -7.70 -48.83
CA GLU A 576 1.35 -7.57 -50.20
C GLU A 576 2.04 -8.59 -51.12
N LYS A 577 3.31 -8.96 -50.85
CA LYS A 577 4.08 -9.95 -51.55
C LYS A 577 3.82 -11.39 -51.12
N GLY A 578 2.98 -11.62 -50.13
CA GLY A 578 2.68 -12.94 -49.56
C GLY A 578 3.88 -13.61 -48.86
N ILE A 579 4.81 -12.81 -48.33
CA ILE A 579 5.98 -13.31 -47.60
C ILE A 579 5.52 -13.75 -46.19
N ASP A 580 6.03 -14.91 -45.80
CA ASP A 580 5.71 -15.51 -44.52
C ASP A 580 6.03 -14.60 -43.34
N HIS A 581 5.17 -14.65 -42.31
CA HIS A 581 5.25 -13.85 -41.08
C HIS A 581 6.60 -14.05 -40.37
N GLU A 582 7.12 -15.28 -40.32
CA GLU A 582 8.41 -15.58 -39.68
C GLU A 582 9.58 -14.82 -40.36
N LYS A 583 9.60 -14.79 -41.68
CA LYS A 583 10.62 -14.06 -42.42
C LYS A 583 10.51 -12.55 -42.26
N THR A 584 9.30 -12.04 -42.24
CA THR A 584 9.03 -10.63 -41.97
C THR A 584 9.48 -10.24 -40.57
N SER A 585 9.19 -11.09 -39.57
CA SER A 585 9.62 -10.90 -38.18
C SER A 585 11.15 -10.85 -38.08
N MET A 586 11.87 -11.77 -38.74
CA MET A 586 13.33 -11.76 -38.76
C MET A 586 13.91 -10.46 -39.33
N GLN A 587 13.34 -9.95 -40.41
CA GLN A 587 13.80 -8.72 -41.04
C GLN A 587 13.53 -7.49 -40.18
N VAL A 588 12.38 -7.43 -39.52
CA VAL A 588 12.03 -6.34 -38.60
C VAL A 588 12.93 -6.39 -37.36
N MET A 589 13.24 -7.59 -36.86
CA MET A 589 14.16 -7.76 -35.73
C MET A 589 15.58 -7.34 -36.07
N GLU A 590 16.03 -7.59 -37.32
CA GLU A 590 17.35 -7.12 -37.77
C GLU A 590 17.39 -5.58 -37.85
N LEU A 591 16.32 -4.96 -38.33
CA LEU A 591 16.19 -3.51 -38.39
C LEU A 591 16.16 -2.91 -36.97
N LEU A 592 15.48 -3.56 -36.03
CA LEU A 592 15.45 -3.16 -34.60
C LEU A 592 16.87 -3.17 -34.01
N LYS A 593 17.66 -4.23 -34.26
CA LYS A 593 19.06 -4.34 -33.79
C LYS A 593 19.97 -3.27 -34.36
N GLN A 594 19.67 -2.76 -35.54
CA GLN A 594 20.41 -1.66 -36.14
C GLN A 594 20.04 -0.28 -35.57
N THR A 595 18.80 -0.13 -35.07
CA THR A 595 18.25 1.13 -34.60
C THR A 595 18.42 1.31 -33.13
N ILE A 596 18.18 0.26 -32.32
CA ILE A 596 18.23 0.28 -30.85
C ILE A 596 19.50 -0.44 -30.39
N ARG A 597 20.16 0.11 -29.37
CA ARG A 597 21.40 -0.43 -28.82
C ARG A 597 21.24 -1.89 -28.36
N PRO A 598 22.17 -2.79 -28.66
CA PRO A 598 22.10 -4.18 -28.21
C PRO A 598 22.02 -4.33 -26.70
N GLU A 599 22.68 -3.44 -25.95
CA GLU A 599 22.64 -3.42 -24.48
C GLU A 599 21.22 -3.26 -23.92
N PHE A 600 20.41 -2.45 -24.58
CA PHE A 600 19.02 -2.22 -24.19
C PHE A 600 18.15 -3.43 -24.56
N LEU A 601 18.30 -3.96 -25.77
CA LEU A 601 17.52 -5.11 -26.24
C LEU A 601 17.75 -6.37 -25.38
N ASN A 602 18.98 -6.57 -24.91
CA ASN A 602 19.33 -7.73 -24.05
C ASN A 602 18.70 -7.67 -22.66
N ARG A 603 18.11 -6.54 -22.25
CA ARG A 603 17.46 -6.36 -20.96
C ARG A 603 15.94 -6.44 -21.05
N ILE A 604 15.42 -6.46 -22.25
CA ILE A 604 13.99 -6.66 -22.51
C ILE A 604 13.67 -8.15 -22.41
N ASP A 605 12.60 -8.48 -21.70
CA ASP A 605 12.18 -9.87 -21.49
C ASP A 605 11.68 -10.50 -22.78
N GLU A 606 10.83 -9.77 -23.54
CA GLU A 606 10.28 -10.27 -24.80
C GLU A 606 10.12 -9.14 -25.83
N THR A 607 10.45 -9.44 -27.07
CA THR A 607 10.16 -8.57 -28.22
C THR A 607 9.07 -9.23 -29.07
N ILE A 608 7.94 -8.58 -29.18
CA ILE A 608 6.72 -9.16 -29.72
C ILE A 608 6.30 -8.41 -30.99
N MET A 609 6.06 -9.13 -32.07
CA MET A 609 5.58 -8.57 -33.30
C MET A 609 4.06 -8.74 -33.44
N PHE A 610 3.34 -7.62 -33.52
CA PHE A 610 1.91 -7.59 -33.78
C PHE A 610 1.62 -7.82 -35.25
N THR A 611 0.65 -8.67 -35.53
CA THR A 611 0.18 -8.98 -36.88
C THR A 611 -0.79 -7.91 -37.36
N PRO A 612 -0.78 -7.61 -38.69
CA PRO A 612 -1.84 -6.81 -39.31
C PRO A 612 -3.22 -7.43 -39.08
N LEU A 613 -4.24 -6.57 -38.96
CA LEU A 613 -5.62 -7.02 -38.72
C LEU A 613 -6.30 -7.38 -40.04
N ASN A 614 -6.98 -8.52 -40.08
CA ASN A 614 -7.83 -8.92 -41.20
C ASN A 614 -9.25 -8.36 -41.07
N GLU A 615 -10.06 -8.46 -42.13
CA GLU A 615 -11.43 -7.92 -42.16
C GLU A 615 -12.32 -8.50 -41.07
N GLN A 616 -12.23 -9.79 -40.75
CA GLN A 616 -12.98 -10.43 -39.70
C GLN A 616 -12.62 -9.86 -38.32
N GLN A 617 -11.34 -9.66 -38.06
CA GLN A 617 -10.87 -9.05 -36.81
C GLN A 617 -11.32 -7.59 -36.66
N ILE A 618 -11.39 -6.83 -37.76
CA ILE A 618 -11.94 -5.47 -37.77
C ILE A 618 -13.44 -5.50 -37.42
N ARG A 619 -14.19 -6.45 -38.01
CA ARG A 619 -15.60 -6.67 -37.66
C ARG A 619 -15.79 -6.93 -36.16
N ASP A 620 -14.97 -7.80 -35.60
CA ASP A 620 -15.03 -8.15 -34.18
C ASP A 620 -14.70 -6.92 -33.30
N ILE A 621 -13.71 -6.09 -33.69
CA ILE A 621 -13.39 -4.83 -33.02
C ILE A 621 -14.57 -3.84 -33.07
N VAL A 622 -15.25 -3.74 -34.20
CA VAL A 622 -16.48 -2.91 -34.33
C VAL A 622 -17.55 -3.40 -33.35
N GLY A 623 -17.73 -4.73 -33.25
CA GLY A 623 -18.66 -5.34 -32.30
C GLY A 623 -18.36 -4.93 -30.85
N LEU A 624 -17.11 -5.05 -30.42
CA LEU A 624 -16.66 -4.64 -29.08
C LEU A 624 -16.90 -3.14 -28.79
N GLN A 625 -16.62 -2.29 -29.79
CA GLN A 625 -16.85 -0.84 -29.64
C GLN A 625 -18.34 -0.51 -29.56
N ILE A 626 -19.19 -1.20 -30.34
CA ILE A 626 -20.65 -1.07 -30.27
C ILE A 626 -21.16 -1.49 -28.88
N GLU A 627 -20.65 -2.59 -28.34
CA GLU A 627 -21.04 -3.03 -26.99
C GLU A 627 -20.69 -1.97 -25.93
N GLY A 628 -19.51 -1.34 -26.04
CA GLY A 628 -19.14 -0.21 -25.16
C GLY A 628 -20.11 0.99 -25.31
N VAL A 629 -20.47 1.33 -26.52
CA VAL A 629 -21.46 2.39 -26.80
C VAL A 629 -22.84 2.02 -26.27
N HIS A 630 -23.28 0.78 -26.45
CA HIS A 630 -24.55 0.28 -25.93
C HIS A 630 -24.62 0.41 -24.40
N LYS A 631 -23.59 -0.03 -23.67
CA LYS A 631 -23.50 0.12 -22.20
C LYS A 631 -23.60 1.58 -21.76
N MET A 632 -22.94 2.50 -22.48
CA MET A 632 -22.99 3.93 -22.20
C MET A 632 -24.42 4.51 -22.44
N LEU A 633 -25.07 4.11 -23.52
CA LEU A 633 -26.42 4.59 -23.88
C LEU A 633 -27.50 4.03 -22.96
N LEU A 634 -27.36 2.80 -22.47
CA LEU A 634 -28.27 2.21 -21.47
C LEU A 634 -28.32 3.04 -20.18
N GLN A 635 -27.21 3.63 -19.76
CA GLN A 635 -27.18 4.53 -18.60
C GLN A 635 -28.03 5.80 -18.84
N SER A 636 -28.22 6.19 -20.10
CA SER A 636 -29.06 7.30 -20.52
C SER A 636 -30.49 6.87 -20.92
N GLY A 637 -30.84 5.60 -20.68
CA GLY A 637 -32.17 5.05 -20.97
C GLY A 637 -32.43 4.75 -22.45
N VAL A 638 -31.37 4.59 -23.27
CA VAL A 638 -31.48 4.25 -24.70
C VAL A 638 -30.91 2.87 -24.96
N ASP A 639 -31.72 1.91 -25.39
CA ASP A 639 -31.32 0.57 -25.84
C ASP A 639 -30.96 0.63 -27.33
N LEU A 640 -29.71 0.52 -27.70
CA LEU A 640 -29.20 0.54 -29.07
C LEU A 640 -28.92 -0.87 -29.57
N ARG A 641 -29.51 -1.26 -30.70
CA ARG A 641 -29.24 -2.54 -31.39
C ARG A 641 -28.81 -2.29 -32.81
N ILE A 642 -27.73 -2.92 -33.24
CA ILE A 642 -27.18 -2.78 -34.59
C ILE A 642 -27.23 -4.13 -35.28
N THR A 643 -27.72 -4.19 -36.51
CA THR A 643 -27.81 -5.44 -37.28
C THR A 643 -26.42 -5.84 -37.83
N ASP A 644 -26.24 -7.13 -38.12
CA ASP A 644 -24.98 -7.65 -38.64
C ASP A 644 -24.53 -6.97 -39.94
N ASP A 645 -25.48 -6.72 -40.86
CA ASP A 645 -25.17 -6.01 -42.13
C ASP A 645 -24.71 -4.56 -41.87
N ALA A 646 -25.23 -3.92 -40.83
CA ALA A 646 -24.80 -2.58 -40.45
C ALA A 646 -23.42 -2.60 -39.77
N ILE A 647 -23.10 -3.64 -38.99
CA ILE A 647 -21.77 -3.87 -38.43
C ILE A 647 -20.75 -4.06 -39.56
N ASP A 648 -21.07 -4.91 -40.56
CA ASP A 648 -20.20 -5.15 -41.71
C ASP A 648 -19.93 -3.88 -42.50
N TYR A 649 -20.97 -3.04 -42.68
CA TYR A 649 -20.83 -1.75 -43.36
C TYR A 649 -19.93 -0.78 -42.56
N ILE A 650 -20.10 -0.70 -41.23
CA ILE A 650 -19.25 0.13 -40.38
C ILE A 650 -17.82 -0.38 -40.39
N ALA A 651 -17.61 -1.69 -40.39
CA ALA A 651 -16.28 -2.31 -40.46
C ALA A 651 -15.57 -1.96 -41.76
N HIS A 652 -16.28 -2.07 -42.90
CA HIS A 652 -15.74 -1.73 -44.20
C HIS A 652 -15.38 -0.23 -44.31
N GLU A 653 -16.25 0.67 -43.85
CA GLU A 653 -16.00 2.12 -43.82
C GLU A 653 -14.91 2.53 -42.79
N GLY A 654 -14.72 1.74 -41.75
CA GLY A 654 -13.74 1.96 -40.69
C GLY A 654 -12.40 1.26 -40.90
N TYR A 655 -12.25 0.45 -41.96
CA TYR A 655 -11.00 -0.24 -42.27
C TYR A 655 -10.10 0.60 -43.17
N ASP A 656 -8.86 0.75 -42.78
CA ASP A 656 -7.82 1.37 -43.56
C ASP A 656 -6.54 0.56 -43.42
N PRO A 657 -5.99 0.02 -44.52
CA PRO A 657 -4.75 -0.79 -44.49
C PRO A 657 -3.53 -0.06 -43.89
N GLN A 658 -3.52 1.28 -43.91
CA GLN A 658 -2.44 2.08 -43.37
C GLN A 658 -2.59 2.35 -41.87
N PHE A 659 -3.83 2.48 -41.38
CA PHE A 659 -4.16 2.91 -40.02
C PHE A 659 -4.84 1.82 -39.18
N GLY A 660 -5.03 0.62 -39.73
CA GLY A 660 -5.67 -0.51 -39.06
C GLY A 660 -7.07 -0.19 -38.52
N ALA A 661 -7.34 -0.51 -37.26
CA ALA A 661 -8.63 -0.24 -36.61
C ALA A 661 -8.78 1.19 -36.10
N ARG A 662 -7.79 2.07 -36.23
CA ARG A 662 -7.86 3.46 -35.71
C ARG A 662 -9.04 4.28 -36.28
N PRO A 663 -9.39 4.17 -37.55
CA PRO A 663 -10.53 4.88 -38.15
C PRO A 663 -11.90 4.35 -37.68
N VAL A 664 -12.01 3.11 -37.18
CA VAL A 664 -13.26 2.48 -36.76
C VAL A 664 -14.03 3.36 -35.77
N LYS A 665 -13.35 3.89 -34.76
CA LYS A 665 -13.98 4.78 -33.76
C LYS A 665 -14.57 6.04 -34.41
N ARG A 666 -13.91 6.61 -35.42
CA ARG A 666 -14.40 7.78 -36.13
C ARG A 666 -15.58 7.43 -37.03
N ALA A 667 -15.53 6.25 -37.67
CA ALA A 667 -16.64 5.74 -38.49
C ALA A 667 -17.88 5.54 -37.60
N LEU A 668 -17.77 4.89 -36.47
CA LEU A 668 -18.84 4.68 -35.51
C LEU A 668 -19.42 6.03 -35.01
N GLN A 669 -18.55 6.98 -34.68
CA GLN A 669 -18.98 8.32 -34.25
C GLN A 669 -19.74 9.05 -35.37
N ARG A 670 -19.21 9.03 -36.59
CA ARG A 670 -19.83 9.71 -37.74
C ARG A 670 -21.14 9.06 -38.15
N LEU A 671 -21.16 7.74 -38.29
CA LEU A 671 -22.25 6.98 -38.90
C LEU A 671 -23.37 6.65 -37.91
N VAL A 672 -23.04 6.48 -36.64
CA VAL A 672 -24.04 6.06 -35.62
C VAL A 672 -24.28 7.15 -34.59
N LEU A 673 -23.26 7.59 -33.84
CA LEU A 673 -23.49 8.46 -32.69
C LEU A 673 -23.99 9.85 -33.07
N ASN A 674 -23.48 10.44 -34.15
CA ASN A 674 -23.92 11.77 -34.58
C ASN A 674 -25.38 11.76 -35.03
N GLU A 675 -25.85 10.76 -35.77
CA GLU A 675 -27.21 10.64 -36.21
C GLU A 675 -28.15 10.30 -35.04
N LEU A 676 -27.74 9.40 -34.17
CA LEU A 676 -28.49 9.06 -32.97
C LEU A 676 -28.67 10.29 -32.05
N SER A 677 -27.61 11.07 -31.85
CA SER A 677 -27.66 12.28 -31.02
C SER A 677 -28.64 13.32 -31.56
N LYS A 678 -28.68 13.52 -32.89
CA LYS A 678 -29.66 14.39 -33.53
C LYS A 678 -31.09 13.89 -33.30
N ALA A 679 -31.31 12.57 -33.38
CA ALA A 679 -32.65 11.98 -33.16
C ALA A 679 -33.10 12.12 -31.69
N ILE A 680 -32.18 11.92 -30.73
CA ILE A 680 -32.45 12.09 -29.29
C ILE A 680 -32.79 13.56 -28.98
N ILE A 681 -31.98 14.51 -29.44
CA ILE A 681 -32.23 15.95 -29.22
C ILE A 681 -33.54 16.42 -29.88
N ALA A 682 -33.87 15.84 -31.03
CA ALA A 682 -35.12 16.14 -31.73
C ALA A 682 -36.35 15.48 -31.07
N GLY A 683 -36.21 14.73 -29.99
CA GLY A 683 -37.30 14.02 -29.30
C GLY A 683 -37.92 12.90 -30.13
N LYS A 684 -37.22 12.38 -31.13
CA LYS A 684 -37.69 11.32 -32.03
C LYS A 684 -37.42 9.91 -31.50
N VAL A 685 -36.67 9.77 -30.41
CA VAL A 685 -36.35 8.48 -29.81
C VAL A 685 -37.33 8.16 -28.70
N ASN A 686 -38.00 7.02 -28.82
CA ASN A 686 -38.86 6.48 -27.78
C ASN A 686 -38.02 5.64 -26.80
N HIS A 687 -37.83 6.11 -25.59
CA HIS A 687 -37.05 5.42 -24.56
C HIS A 687 -37.63 4.07 -24.07
N GLN A 688 -38.87 3.74 -24.49
CA GLN A 688 -39.52 2.48 -24.12
C GLN A 688 -39.28 1.36 -25.15
N GLN A 689 -38.68 1.68 -26.29
CA GLN A 689 -38.37 0.72 -27.35
C GLN A 689 -36.89 0.80 -27.76
N PRO A 690 -36.27 -0.32 -28.21
CA PRO A 690 -34.92 -0.30 -28.68
C PRO A 690 -34.78 0.48 -29.99
N VAL A 691 -33.71 1.25 -30.12
CA VAL A 691 -33.33 1.88 -31.39
C VAL A 691 -32.56 0.86 -32.23
N ILE A 692 -33.11 0.45 -33.37
CA ILE A 692 -32.51 -0.52 -34.28
C ILE A 692 -31.85 0.22 -35.42
N VAL A 693 -30.54 -0.08 -35.65
CA VAL A 693 -29.78 0.45 -36.80
C VAL A 693 -29.67 -0.64 -37.84
N GLU A 694 -30.23 -0.39 -39.03
CA GLU A 694 -30.22 -1.30 -40.15
C GLU A 694 -29.53 -0.67 -41.40
N LEU A 695 -28.92 -1.49 -42.24
CA LEU A 695 -28.40 -1.05 -43.52
C LEU A 695 -29.50 -1.17 -44.59
N ARG A 696 -29.91 -0.05 -45.22
CA ARG A 696 -30.87 -0.03 -46.34
C ARG A 696 -30.38 0.88 -47.44
N ASN A 697 -30.37 0.36 -48.66
CA ASN A 697 -29.92 1.08 -49.85
C ASN A 697 -28.52 1.72 -49.74
N GLY A 698 -27.61 1.11 -48.97
CA GLY A 698 -26.27 1.64 -48.73
C GLY A 698 -26.13 2.73 -47.69
N GLU A 699 -27.21 3.02 -46.92
CA GLU A 699 -27.21 3.99 -45.80
C GLU A 699 -27.74 3.36 -44.55
N LEU A 700 -27.22 3.81 -43.37
CA LEU A 700 -27.71 3.38 -42.06
C LEU A 700 -29.02 4.09 -41.74
N GLN A 701 -30.04 3.31 -41.46
CA GLN A 701 -31.38 3.81 -41.05
C GLN A 701 -31.66 3.44 -39.59
N PHE A 702 -32.20 4.41 -38.85
CA PHE A 702 -32.55 4.28 -37.43
C PHE A 702 -34.06 4.07 -37.31
N LYS A 703 -34.45 2.96 -36.67
CA LYS A 703 -35.83 2.63 -36.34
C LYS A 703 -36.02 2.56 -34.84
N ASN A 704 -37.06 3.13 -34.35
CA ASN A 704 -37.41 3.12 -32.94
C ASN A 704 -38.92 2.95 -32.77
#